data_c447676a9e6c6dcb3914937d75f1cd62
#
_entry.id   c447676a9e6c6dcb3914937d75f1cd62
#
_cell.length_a   1.000
_cell.length_b   1.000
_cell.length_c   1.000
_cell.angle_alpha   90.00
_cell.angle_beta   90.00
_cell.angle_gamma   90.00
#
_symmetry.space_group_name_H-M   'P 1'
#
loop_
_entity.id
_entity.type
_entity.pdbx_description
1 polymer ?
#
loop_
_entity_poly.entity_id
_entity_poly.type
_entity_poly.pdbx_seq_one_letter_code
_entity_poly.pdbx_strand_id
1 'polypeptide(L)'
;MLNQFLTDLKQLLPSDRIYTDELRTLGWGTDASFYRMIPKVVVRSDNEQEISDIVRLCRKYHLSFTFRAAGTSLSGQSCTDSVLIVAGKHWEKYELGENQDAIKLQPGIVGARVNEILKPYGRVFPPDPASIGSAMVGGIVINNASGMNCGVHANSDRMLLSARIILTDGTVLDTGDKDSRERFSRSHPEFIAKIEALRDKVRADEELASRIRTKYSIKNVTGLNLRPLVAYNDPFDIIAHSMVGSEGTLAFLSEVTMKTLKDYPFKASAMVYFLTMKESCEAVVAMKKMKAGEEDLEYSAENLVVKSAEMLDYKSLSSVDDPVYLQYKKDVDAGKIEGVQPGDYHNLTAILTETKGITHEQLIDKIEKIKECLGHFRLYQPAVFTEDPAIYGKYWAIRSGIFPSVGGTRPVGTSCLIEDVAFPIESLPEATVKLQKLIADHGYDDACIYGHAFEGNYHFILNQSFADEHEVARYAEMMREVAKLVVEGYDGSLKAEHGTGRNMAPFVKYEWGDKAYEAMKELKAIFDPDGLLNQGVIFNDDPDCFIKCLKPLPVLDFDFDKVPDGGHYLMDPSLSTAKETIEQVKRANKCIECGFCEVNCMSCGLTLSSRMRIAVQREIRHLTATGSDPVRLATL
;
A
#
# COMPACT_ATOMS: atom_id res chain seq x y z
N MET A 1 -27.50 22.92 -0.45
CA MET A 1 -27.12 21.65 -1.05
C MET A 1 -26.75 20.64 0.05
N LEU A 2 -25.68 20.83 0.84
CA LEU A 2 -25.26 19.91 1.92
C LEU A 2 -26.36 19.67 2.97
N ASN A 3 -27.03 20.69 3.46
CA ASN A 3 -28.11 20.56 4.46
C ASN A 3 -29.28 19.71 3.94
N GLN A 4 -29.63 19.84 2.67
CA GLN A 4 -30.69 19.03 2.06
C GLN A 4 -30.25 17.57 1.90
N PHE A 5 -28.99 17.34 1.47
CA PHE A 5 -28.39 16.03 1.45
C PHE A 5 -28.46 15.35 2.83
N LEU A 6 -28.08 16.07 3.90
CA LEU A 6 -28.13 15.54 5.26
C LEU A 6 -29.56 15.23 5.73
N THR A 7 -30.54 16.03 5.31
CA THR A 7 -31.96 15.77 5.62
C THR A 7 -32.42 14.45 4.98
N ASP A 8 -32.13 14.28 3.69
CA ASP A 8 -32.51 13.05 2.97
C ASP A 8 -31.72 11.84 3.48
N LEU A 9 -30.42 12.01 3.78
CA LEU A 9 -29.56 10.94 4.30
C LEU A 9 -30.04 10.40 5.65
N LYS A 10 -30.55 11.26 6.55
CA LYS A 10 -31.11 10.87 7.84
C LYS A 10 -32.44 10.08 7.72
N GLN A 11 -33.06 10.08 6.56
CA GLN A 11 -34.23 9.22 6.29
C GLN A 11 -33.82 7.81 5.84
N LEU A 12 -32.58 7.66 5.32
CA LEU A 12 -32.03 6.40 4.85
C LEU A 12 -31.28 5.64 5.93
N LEU A 13 -30.61 6.37 6.83
CA LEU A 13 -29.67 5.77 7.81
C LEU A 13 -29.90 6.31 9.23
N PRO A 14 -29.66 5.49 10.26
CA PRO A 14 -29.64 5.93 11.65
C PRO A 14 -28.60 7.03 11.89
N SER A 15 -28.98 8.00 12.73
CA SER A 15 -28.12 9.19 13.00
C SER A 15 -26.78 8.86 13.65
N ASP A 16 -26.67 7.75 14.37
CA ASP A 16 -25.42 7.26 14.98
C ASP A 16 -24.40 6.71 13.99
N ARG A 17 -24.79 6.57 12.72
CA ARG A 17 -23.92 6.19 11.60
C ARG A 17 -23.58 7.36 10.67
N ILE A 18 -24.04 8.58 10.97
CA ILE A 18 -23.78 9.81 10.19
C ILE A 18 -23.02 10.79 11.08
N TYR A 19 -21.79 11.10 10.72
CA TYR A 19 -20.92 12.00 11.48
C TYR A 19 -20.72 13.31 10.72
N THR A 20 -21.03 14.43 11.39
CA THR A 20 -20.87 15.78 10.83
C THR A 20 -20.23 16.74 11.83
N ASP A 21 -19.93 16.26 13.05
CA ASP A 21 -19.23 17.05 14.06
C ASP A 21 -17.71 17.08 13.79
N GLU A 22 -17.10 18.20 14.17
CA GLU A 22 -15.68 18.48 13.95
C GLU A 22 -14.77 17.38 14.48
N LEU A 23 -15.04 16.86 15.68
CA LEU A 23 -14.20 15.87 16.32
C LEU A 23 -14.13 14.56 15.52
N ARG A 24 -15.29 14.02 15.10
CA ARG A 24 -15.36 12.75 14.37
C ARG A 24 -14.89 12.92 12.93
N THR A 25 -15.28 13.99 12.23
CA THR A 25 -14.83 14.24 10.86
C THR A 25 -13.32 14.44 10.79
N LEU A 26 -12.71 15.16 11.75
CA LEU A 26 -11.25 15.25 11.86
C LEU A 26 -10.61 13.89 12.10
N GLY A 27 -11.15 13.08 13.02
CA GLY A 27 -10.65 11.74 13.29
C GLY A 27 -10.64 10.84 12.04
N TRP A 28 -11.63 10.98 11.17
CA TRP A 28 -11.72 10.26 9.90
C TRP A 28 -10.94 10.94 8.75
N GLY A 29 -10.45 12.16 8.94
CA GLY A 29 -9.73 12.94 7.93
C GLY A 29 -8.27 12.52 7.71
N THR A 30 -7.86 11.36 8.22
CA THR A 30 -6.48 10.85 8.12
C THR A 30 -6.44 9.40 7.69
N ASP A 31 -5.40 9.00 6.96
CA ASP A 31 -5.02 7.62 6.67
C ASP A 31 -3.52 7.40 6.99
N ALA A 32 -2.89 6.35 6.46
CA ALA A 32 -1.46 6.11 6.70
C ALA A 32 -0.53 7.01 5.87
N SER A 33 -1.07 7.77 4.91
CA SER A 33 -0.30 8.74 4.11
C SER A 33 0.06 9.99 4.93
N PHE A 34 0.79 10.88 4.33
CA PHE A 34 1.12 12.19 4.90
C PHE A 34 0.10 13.29 4.57
N TYR A 35 -1.08 12.91 4.05
CA TYR A 35 -2.18 13.81 3.74
C TYR A 35 -3.21 13.89 4.86
N ARG A 36 -3.85 15.05 4.98
CA ARG A 36 -5.03 15.26 5.79
C ARG A 36 -6.09 16.03 5.00
N MET A 37 -7.26 15.42 4.85
CA MET A 37 -8.44 16.06 4.26
C MET A 37 -9.64 15.74 5.15
N ILE A 38 -10.34 16.78 5.62
CA ILE A 38 -11.41 16.62 6.59
C ILE A 38 -12.72 16.47 5.86
N PRO A 39 -13.39 15.30 5.91
CA PRO A 39 -14.67 15.11 5.25
C PRO A 39 -15.76 15.98 5.87
N LYS A 40 -16.66 16.50 5.05
CA LYS A 40 -17.86 17.21 5.54
C LYS A 40 -18.86 16.27 6.21
N VAL A 41 -18.90 15.03 5.73
CA VAL A 41 -19.80 13.99 6.24
C VAL A 41 -19.07 12.65 6.20
N VAL A 42 -19.15 11.88 7.28
CA VAL A 42 -18.74 10.48 7.30
C VAL A 42 -19.98 9.61 7.48
N VAL A 43 -20.14 8.62 6.61
CA VAL A 43 -21.28 7.71 6.61
C VAL A 43 -20.78 6.29 6.76
N ARG A 44 -21.29 5.55 7.74
CA ARG A 44 -20.99 4.12 7.91
C ARG A 44 -22.12 3.30 7.32
N SER A 45 -21.84 2.53 6.27
CA SER A 45 -22.80 1.65 5.61
C SER A 45 -22.67 0.21 6.08
N ASP A 46 -23.79 -0.52 6.13
CA ASP A 46 -23.83 -1.90 6.60
C ASP A 46 -24.21 -2.90 5.50
N ASN A 47 -24.72 -2.43 4.35
CA ASN A 47 -25.17 -3.29 3.26
C ASN A 47 -25.19 -2.57 1.90
N GLU A 48 -25.38 -3.36 0.81
CA GLU A 48 -25.40 -2.87 -0.57
C GLU A 48 -26.51 -1.86 -0.86
N GLN A 49 -27.70 -2.07 -0.28
CA GLN A 49 -28.81 -1.16 -0.51
C GLN A 49 -28.50 0.24 -0.01
N GLU A 50 -27.88 0.33 1.17
CA GLU A 50 -27.44 1.61 1.74
C GLU A 50 -26.39 2.29 0.85
N ILE A 51 -25.39 1.55 0.34
CA ILE A 51 -24.41 2.08 -0.60
C ILE A 51 -25.11 2.62 -1.85
N SER A 52 -26.02 1.83 -2.45
CA SER A 52 -26.76 2.24 -3.64
C SER A 52 -27.54 3.53 -3.42
N ASP A 53 -28.19 3.66 -2.28
CA ASP A 53 -29.00 4.82 -1.95
C ASP A 53 -28.12 6.05 -1.64
N ILE A 54 -26.98 5.86 -0.91
CA ILE A 54 -26.04 6.94 -0.61
C ILE A 54 -25.39 7.50 -1.90
N VAL A 55 -24.93 6.63 -2.82
CA VAL A 55 -24.31 7.09 -4.07
C VAL A 55 -25.30 7.84 -4.97
N ARG A 56 -26.56 7.35 -5.07
CA ARG A 56 -27.64 8.08 -5.75
C ARG A 56 -27.90 9.44 -5.12
N LEU A 57 -27.85 9.53 -3.81
CA LEU A 57 -28.05 10.77 -3.08
C LEU A 57 -26.89 11.74 -3.31
N CYS A 58 -25.62 11.26 -3.28
CA CYS A 58 -24.45 12.05 -3.64
C CYS A 58 -24.58 12.61 -5.06
N ARG A 59 -24.98 11.78 -6.01
CA ARG A 59 -25.21 12.17 -7.41
C ARG A 59 -26.32 13.21 -7.54
N LYS A 60 -27.46 13.00 -6.87
CA LYS A 60 -28.59 13.97 -6.83
C LYS A 60 -28.16 15.37 -6.37
N TYR A 61 -27.25 15.43 -5.41
CA TYR A 61 -26.79 16.70 -4.84
C TYR A 61 -25.42 17.15 -5.37
N HIS A 62 -24.87 16.49 -6.39
CA HIS A 62 -23.55 16.78 -6.97
C HIS A 62 -22.45 16.90 -5.89
N LEU A 63 -22.44 15.98 -4.92
CA LEU A 63 -21.42 15.89 -3.89
C LEU A 63 -20.41 14.79 -4.27
N SER A 64 -19.15 15.14 -4.27
CA SER A 64 -18.10 14.12 -4.43
C SER A 64 -18.06 13.20 -3.23
N PHE A 65 -17.64 11.94 -3.44
CA PHE A 65 -17.60 10.94 -2.39
C PHE A 65 -16.42 9.99 -2.59
N THR A 66 -15.98 9.41 -1.48
CA THR A 66 -14.84 8.47 -1.44
C THR A 66 -15.20 7.29 -0.58
N PHE A 67 -14.86 6.08 -1.01
CA PHE A 67 -15.00 4.87 -0.21
C PHE A 67 -13.77 4.63 0.65
N ARG A 68 -13.99 4.08 1.84
CA ARG A 68 -12.91 3.75 2.78
C ARG A 68 -13.16 2.41 3.46
N ALA A 69 -12.11 1.58 3.49
CA ALA A 69 -12.00 0.40 4.33
C ALA A 69 -11.16 0.73 5.59
N ALA A 70 -10.01 0.08 5.81
CA ALA A 70 -9.16 0.31 6.98
C ALA A 70 -8.39 1.66 6.99
N GLY A 71 -8.20 2.29 5.84
CA GLY A 71 -7.41 3.53 5.74
C GLY A 71 -5.93 3.32 6.06
N THR A 72 -5.37 2.23 5.56
CA THR A 72 -3.93 1.91 5.61
C THR A 72 -3.17 2.40 4.37
N SER A 73 -3.81 3.18 3.53
CA SER A 73 -3.26 3.75 2.29
C SER A 73 -2.10 4.71 2.57
N LEU A 74 -1.04 4.62 1.78
CA LEU A 74 0.17 5.43 1.91
C LEU A 74 0.21 6.64 0.97
N SER A 75 -0.71 6.72 0.00
CA SER A 75 -0.75 7.75 -1.04
C SER A 75 -2.02 8.63 -1.01
N GLY A 76 -2.81 8.59 0.08
CA GLY A 76 -3.98 9.45 0.28
C GLY A 76 -5.23 9.02 -0.49
N GLN A 77 -5.35 7.76 -0.93
CA GLN A 77 -6.49 7.25 -1.68
C GLN A 77 -7.81 7.35 -0.91
N SER A 78 -7.77 7.23 0.42
CA SER A 78 -8.96 7.21 1.27
C SER A 78 -9.25 8.53 1.97
N CYS A 79 -8.63 9.63 1.54
CA CYS A 79 -8.85 10.98 2.07
C CYS A 79 -9.76 11.80 1.15
N THR A 80 -10.69 12.54 1.74
CA THR A 80 -11.61 13.44 1.03
C THR A 80 -12.02 14.63 1.91
N ASP A 81 -12.39 15.71 1.30
CA ASP A 81 -12.99 16.89 1.95
C ASP A 81 -14.51 16.96 1.73
N SER A 82 -15.14 15.89 1.24
CA SER A 82 -16.57 15.84 0.92
C SER A 82 -17.28 14.71 1.70
N VAL A 83 -17.86 13.72 1.02
CA VAL A 83 -18.57 12.61 1.66
C VAL A 83 -17.64 11.40 1.75
N LEU A 84 -17.35 10.91 2.95
CA LEU A 84 -16.60 9.69 3.21
C LEU A 84 -17.56 8.55 3.53
N ILE A 85 -17.58 7.51 2.70
CA ILE A 85 -18.43 6.32 2.87
C ILE A 85 -17.56 5.17 3.38
N VAL A 86 -17.82 4.72 4.61
CA VAL A 86 -17.02 3.70 5.29
C VAL A 86 -17.73 2.35 5.21
N ALA A 87 -17.06 1.36 4.63
CA ALA A 87 -17.45 -0.04 4.65
C ALA A 87 -16.45 -0.82 5.51
N GLY A 88 -16.89 -1.36 6.63
CA GLY A 88 -16.02 -2.02 7.62
C GLY A 88 -16.71 -3.20 8.28
N LYS A 89 -16.92 -3.15 9.58
CA LYS A 89 -17.33 -4.27 10.45
C LYS A 89 -18.53 -5.11 9.98
N HIS A 90 -19.48 -4.58 9.21
CA HIS A 90 -20.65 -5.33 8.71
C HIS A 90 -20.45 -5.92 7.31
N TRP A 91 -19.24 -5.75 6.74
CA TRP A 91 -18.82 -6.24 5.43
C TRP A 91 -17.78 -7.37 5.55
N GLU A 92 -18.02 -8.34 6.44
CA GLU A 92 -17.06 -9.39 6.78
C GLU A 92 -17.52 -10.80 6.38
N LYS A 93 -18.56 -10.93 5.54
CA LYS A 93 -19.04 -12.24 5.08
C LYS A 93 -18.05 -12.86 4.10
N TYR A 94 -17.95 -14.19 4.15
CA TYR A 94 -17.16 -14.97 3.22
C TYR A 94 -17.85 -16.29 2.89
N GLU A 95 -17.48 -16.86 1.75
CA GLU A 95 -17.93 -18.19 1.31
C GLU A 95 -16.73 -18.90 0.67
N LEU A 96 -16.43 -20.09 1.15
CA LEU A 96 -15.33 -20.91 0.63
C LEU A 96 -15.87 -21.84 -0.46
N GLY A 97 -15.22 -21.86 -1.64
CA GLY A 97 -15.58 -22.79 -2.71
C GLY A 97 -15.44 -24.26 -2.30
N GLU A 98 -16.19 -25.14 -2.93
CA GLU A 98 -16.24 -26.57 -2.58
C GLU A 98 -14.86 -27.24 -2.54
N ASN A 99 -13.97 -26.89 -3.50
CA ASN A 99 -12.60 -27.42 -3.60
C ASN A 99 -11.57 -26.54 -2.88
N GLN A 100 -11.99 -25.49 -2.19
CA GLN A 100 -11.16 -24.48 -1.51
C GLN A 100 -10.14 -23.76 -2.43
N ASP A 101 -10.26 -23.91 -3.74
CA ASP A 101 -9.43 -23.25 -4.75
C ASP A 101 -9.84 -21.79 -5.01
N ALA A 102 -11.03 -21.41 -4.54
CA ALA A 102 -11.55 -20.05 -4.56
C ALA A 102 -12.22 -19.69 -3.24
N ILE A 103 -12.25 -18.40 -2.93
CA ILE A 103 -12.96 -17.83 -1.79
C ILE A 103 -13.64 -16.53 -2.20
N LYS A 104 -14.92 -16.40 -1.81
CA LYS A 104 -15.72 -15.21 -1.98
C LYS A 104 -15.64 -14.37 -0.71
N LEU A 105 -15.38 -13.07 -0.84
CA LEU A 105 -15.02 -12.19 0.27
C LEU A 105 -15.71 -10.85 0.15
N GLN A 106 -16.28 -10.35 1.23
CA GLN A 106 -16.73 -8.97 1.35
C GLN A 106 -15.56 -8.04 1.70
N PRO A 107 -15.64 -6.73 1.39
CA PRO A 107 -14.51 -5.81 1.44
C PRO A 107 -13.98 -5.50 2.85
N GLY A 108 -14.74 -5.71 3.91
CA GLY A 108 -14.37 -5.39 5.30
C GLY A 108 -13.56 -6.47 6.01
N ILE A 109 -13.38 -7.65 5.41
CA ILE A 109 -12.57 -8.72 6.02
C ILE A 109 -11.10 -8.30 6.00
N VAL A 110 -10.42 -8.43 7.16
CA VAL A 110 -8.97 -8.22 7.26
C VAL A 110 -8.22 -9.36 6.55
N GLY A 111 -7.21 -9.03 5.75
CA GLY A 111 -6.48 -10.02 4.95
C GLY A 111 -5.87 -11.17 5.77
N ALA A 112 -5.32 -10.89 6.96
CA ALA A 112 -4.82 -11.93 7.86
C ALA A 112 -5.92 -12.90 8.29
N ARG A 113 -7.15 -12.43 8.48
CA ARG A 113 -8.30 -13.27 8.82
C ARG A 113 -8.63 -14.25 7.68
N VAL A 114 -8.45 -13.83 6.43
CA VAL A 114 -8.62 -14.72 5.26
C VAL A 114 -7.62 -15.88 5.33
N ASN A 115 -6.35 -15.61 5.67
CA ASN A 115 -5.34 -16.65 5.85
C ASN A 115 -5.65 -17.60 7.02
N GLU A 116 -6.21 -17.08 8.12
CA GLU A 116 -6.68 -17.94 9.23
C GLU A 116 -7.80 -18.90 8.78
N ILE A 117 -8.74 -18.42 7.95
CA ILE A 117 -9.83 -19.23 7.39
C ILE A 117 -9.29 -20.32 6.46
N LEU A 118 -8.26 -20.00 5.65
CA LEU A 118 -7.70 -20.90 4.64
C LEU A 118 -6.68 -21.91 5.22
N LYS A 119 -6.03 -21.57 6.33
CA LYS A 119 -4.97 -22.39 6.97
C LYS A 119 -5.35 -23.85 7.22
N PRO A 120 -6.58 -24.19 7.74
CA PRO A 120 -6.97 -25.59 7.95
C PRO A 120 -6.99 -26.44 6.68
N TYR A 121 -7.07 -25.80 5.52
CA TYR A 121 -7.13 -26.43 4.20
C TYR A 121 -5.77 -26.45 3.48
N GLY A 122 -4.70 -26.01 4.15
CA GLY A 122 -3.36 -25.88 3.54
C GLY A 122 -3.35 -24.88 2.38
N ARG A 123 -4.11 -23.80 2.48
CA ARG A 123 -4.23 -22.78 1.44
C ARG A 123 -3.94 -21.40 1.99
N VAL A 124 -3.60 -20.47 1.08
CA VAL A 124 -3.28 -19.08 1.41
C VAL A 124 -4.02 -18.11 0.49
N PHE A 125 -4.26 -16.93 0.99
CA PHE A 125 -4.68 -15.76 0.22
C PHE A 125 -3.45 -15.11 -0.38
N PRO A 126 -3.30 -15.12 -1.73
CA PRO A 126 -2.03 -14.73 -2.36
C PRO A 126 -1.58 -13.29 -2.14
N PRO A 127 -2.45 -12.26 -2.26
CA PRO A 127 -2.05 -10.88 -1.96
C PRO A 127 -1.67 -10.74 -0.47
N ASP A 128 -0.40 -10.45 -0.19
CA ASP A 128 0.17 -10.43 1.16
C ASP A 128 0.89 -9.09 1.50
N PRO A 129 0.21 -7.92 1.36
CA PRO A 129 0.84 -6.65 1.68
C PRO A 129 1.36 -6.64 3.11
N ALA A 130 2.41 -5.85 3.39
CA ALA A 130 2.97 -5.73 4.74
C ALA A 130 1.93 -5.31 5.80
N SER A 131 0.86 -4.65 5.36
CA SER A 131 -0.29 -4.26 6.19
C SER A 131 -1.37 -5.34 6.34
N ILE A 132 -1.17 -6.57 5.86
CA ILE A 132 -2.19 -7.64 5.81
C ILE A 132 -2.89 -7.88 7.16
N GLY A 133 -2.20 -7.64 8.28
CA GLY A 133 -2.75 -7.71 9.64
C GLY A 133 -3.80 -6.66 9.97
N SER A 134 -3.94 -5.62 9.13
CA SER A 134 -4.85 -4.48 9.36
C SER A 134 -5.63 -4.09 8.10
N ALA A 135 -5.06 -4.32 6.92
CA ALA A 135 -5.69 -4.00 5.64
C ALA A 135 -6.88 -4.92 5.38
N MET A 136 -7.97 -4.33 4.89
CA MET A 136 -9.18 -5.04 4.51
C MET A 136 -9.14 -5.43 3.03
N VAL A 137 -9.77 -6.55 2.69
CA VAL A 137 -9.79 -7.13 1.33
C VAL A 137 -10.21 -6.12 0.26
N GLY A 138 -11.22 -5.28 0.53
CA GLY A 138 -11.63 -4.25 -0.42
C GLY A 138 -10.48 -3.31 -0.78
N GLY A 139 -9.73 -2.82 0.21
CA GLY A 139 -8.55 -1.98 -0.01
C GLY A 139 -7.41 -2.73 -0.70
N ILE A 140 -7.16 -3.99 -0.31
CA ILE A 140 -6.12 -4.84 -0.92
C ILE A 140 -6.38 -5.00 -2.43
N VAL A 141 -7.62 -5.33 -2.81
CA VAL A 141 -7.98 -5.57 -4.21
C VAL A 141 -8.00 -4.29 -5.03
N ILE A 142 -8.69 -3.24 -4.56
CA ILE A 142 -8.80 -2.00 -5.36
C ILE A 142 -7.49 -1.23 -5.52
N ASN A 143 -6.51 -1.44 -4.64
CA ASN A 143 -5.16 -0.89 -4.80
C ASN A 143 -4.21 -1.85 -5.54
N ASN A 144 -4.66 -3.07 -5.86
CA ASN A 144 -3.79 -4.17 -6.30
C ASN A 144 -2.57 -4.33 -5.38
N ALA A 145 -2.82 -4.17 -4.06
CA ALA A 145 -1.77 -4.24 -3.07
C ALA A 145 -1.18 -5.65 -3.09
N SER A 146 0.13 -5.70 -3.23
CA SER A 146 0.88 -6.93 -3.26
C SER A 146 1.85 -6.98 -2.08
N GLY A 147 2.71 -7.97 -2.05
CA GLY A 147 3.67 -8.13 -0.97
C GLY A 147 4.87 -8.90 -1.44
N MET A 148 5.53 -9.57 -0.48
CA MET A 148 6.80 -10.24 -0.69
C MET A 148 6.69 -11.53 -1.51
N ASN A 149 5.52 -12.21 -1.47
CA ASN A 149 5.38 -13.56 -2.00
C ASN A 149 4.53 -13.67 -3.26
N CYS A 150 3.78 -12.63 -3.62
CA CYS A 150 2.83 -12.74 -4.73
C CYS A 150 3.41 -12.34 -6.08
N GLY A 151 4.44 -11.49 -6.12
CA GLY A 151 5.00 -10.97 -7.37
C GLY A 151 3.94 -10.40 -8.31
N VAL A 152 4.22 -10.42 -9.60
CA VAL A 152 3.26 -10.03 -10.65
C VAL A 152 2.29 -11.15 -11.06
N HIS A 153 2.50 -12.38 -10.59
CA HIS A 153 1.76 -13.57 -11.01
C HIS A 153 0.66 -13.99 -10.02
N ALA A 154 0.70 -13.51 -8.78
CA ALA A 154 -0.25 -13.86 -7.73
C ALA A 154 -0.84 -12.64 -7.00
N ASN A 155 -0.71 -11.44 -7.58
CA ASN A 155 -1.38 -10.22 -7.10
C ASN A 155 -2.90 -10.29 -7.36
N SER A 156 -3.65 -9.33 -6.84
CA SER A 156 -5.12 -9.33 -6.96
C SER A 156 -5.61 -9.40 -8.41
N ASP A 157 -4.91 -8.75 -9.36
CA ASP A 157 -5.29 -8.76 -10.78
C ASP A 157 -5.21 -10.16 -11.42
N ARG A 158 -4.28 -11.02 -10.95
CA ARG A 158 -4.14 -12.40 -11.45
C ARG A 158 -5.00 -13.40 -10.70
N MET A 159 -5.38 -13.07 -9.48
CA MET A 159 -6.13 -13.96 -8.60
C MET A 159 -7.64 -13.72 -8.63
N LEU A 160 -8.11 -12.59 -9.17
CA LEU A 160 -9.53 -12.28 -9.29
C LEU A 160 -10.23 -13.25 -10.27
N LEU A 161 -11.39 -13.78 -9.87
CA LEU A 161 -12.28 -14.58 -10.71
C LEU A 161 -13.53 -13.78 -11.09
N SER A 162 -14.10 -13.04 -10.16
CA SER A 162 -15.26 -12.17 -10.39
C SER A 162 -15.35 -11.09 -9.32
N ALA A 163 -16.10 -10.05 -9.63
CA ALA A 163 -16.39 -8.94 -8.73
C ALA A 163 -17.88 -8.62 -8.72
N ARG A 164 -18.39 -8.29 -7.54
CA ARG A 164 -19.70 -7.70 -7.35
C ARG A 164 -19.51 -6.23 -7.00
N ILE A 165 -20.09 -5.35 -7.79
CA ILE A 165 -19.84 -3.89 -7.73
C ILE A 165 -21.12 -3.10 -7.68
N ILE A 166 -21.03 -1.88 -7.16
CA ILE A 166 -22.12 -0.89 -7.20
C ILE A 166 -21.61 0.34 -7.94
N LEU A 167 -22.25 0.65 -9.07
CA LEU A 167 -21.92 1.80 -9.91
C LEU A 167 -22.36 3.12 -9.26
N THR A 168 -21.92 4.25 -9.82
CA THR A 168 -22.26 5.59 -9.32
C THR A 168 -23.73 5.95 -9.45
N ASP A 169 -24.51 5.24 -10.29
CA ASP A 169 -25.97 5.33 -10.35
C ASP A 169 -26.69 4.44 -9.35
N GLY A 170 -25.95 3.67 -8.55
CA GLY A 170 -26.45 2.74 -7.56
C GLY A 170 -26.88 1.39 -8.14
N THR A 171 -26.56 1.09 -9.40
CA THR A 171 -26.81 -0.24 -10.00
C THR A 171 -25.82 -1.26 -9.48
N VAL A 172 -26.32 -2.42 -9.08
CA VAL A 172 -25.52 -3.57 -8.63
C VAL A 172 -25.26 -4.49 -9.82
N LEU A 173 -23.98 -4.84 -10.04
CA LEU A 173 -23.55 -5.84 -11.01
C LEU A 173 -22.68 -6.90 -10.34
N ASP A 174 -23.05 -8.14 -10.48
CA ASP A 174 -22.21 -9.30 -10.15
C ASP A 174 -21.68 -9.91 -11.46
N THR A 175 -20.39 -9.79 -11.70
CA THR A 175 -19.75 -10.29 -12.93
C THR A 175 -19.60 -11.81 -12.95
N GLY A 176 -19.76 -12.48 -11.81
CA GLY A 176 -19.76 -13.94 -11.69
C GLY A 176 -21.12 -14.59 -11.89
N ASP A 177 -22.21 -13.82 -11.81
CA ASP A 177 -23.59 -14.29 -11.91
C ASP A 177 -24.16 -14.04 -13.31
N LYS A 178 -24.57 -15.11 -14.00
CA LYS A 178 -25.11 -15.04 -15.36
C LYS A 178 -26.37 -14.18 -15.46
N ASP A 179 -27.28 -14.32 -14.51
CA ASP A 179 -28.54 -13.59 -14.50
C ASP A 179 -28.29 -12.08 -14.24
N SER A 180 -27.30 -11.77 -13.40
CA SER A 180 -26.88 -10.39 -13.18
C SER A 180 -26.29 -9.76 -14.44
N ARG A 181 -25.39 -10.49 -15.16
CA ARG A 181 -24.85 -10.06 -16.44
C ARG A 181 -25.95 -9.79 -17.47
N GLU A 182 -26.93 -10.68 -17.60
CA GLU A 182 -28.05 -10.50 -18.53
C GLU A 182 -28.94 -9.32 -18.18
N ARG A 183 -29.26 -9.13 -16.90
CA ARG A 183 -30.01 -7.95 -16.42
C ARG A 183 -29.24 -6.67 -16.74
N PHE A 184 -27.95 -6.65 -16.46
CA PHE A 184 -27.09 -5.49 -16.69
C PHE A 184 -26.96 -5.16 -18.19
N SER A 185 -26.77 -6.15 -19.06
CA SER A 185 -26.71 -5.95 -20.52
C SER A 185 -27.99 -5.32 -21.07
N ARG A 186 -29.16 -5.66 -20.49
CA ARG A 186 -30.44 -5.07 -20.89
C ARG A 186 -30.64 -3.63 -20.38
N SER A 187 -30.19 -3.37 -19.17
CA SER A 187 -30.39 -2.06 -18.53
C SER A 187 -29.30 -1.02 -18.89
N HIS A 188 -28.08 -1.50 -19.21
CA HIS A 188 -26.91 -0.68 -19.48
C HIS A 188 -26.19 -1.08 -20.78
N PRO A 189 -26.91 -1.19 -21.93
CA PRO A 189 -26.28 -1.63 -23.18
C PRO A 189 -25.19 -0.67 -23.67
N GLU A 190 -25.35 0.63 -23.43
CA GLU A 190 -24.35 1.64 -23.79
C GLU A 190 -23.05 1.51 -22.96
N PHE A 191 -23.15 1.11 -21.69
CA PHE A 191 -21.97 0.88 -20.84
C PHE A 191 -21.13 -0.27 -21.42
N ILE A 192 -21.77 -1.40 -21.74
CA ILE A 192 -21.10 -2.56 -22.35
C ILE A 192 -20.47 -2.16 -23.69
N ALA A 193 -21.22 -1.50 -24.56
CA ALA A 193 -20.72 -1.05 -25.86
C ALA A 193 -19.50 -0.12 -25.74
N LYS A 194 -19.45 0.77 -24.75
CA LYS A 194 -18.31 1.65 -24.49
C LYS A 194 -17.07 0.86 -24.01
N ILE A 195 -17.25 -0.13 -23.14
CA ILE A 195 -16.15 -1.00 -22.71
C ILE A 195 -15.58 -1.77 -23.90
N GLU A 196 -16.43 -2.34 -24.73
CA GLU A 196 -16.01 -3.07 -25.95
C GLU A 196 -15.30 -2.14 -26.94
N ALA A 197 -15.85 -0.94 -27.18
CA ALA A 197 -15.25 0.05 -28.08
C ALA A 197 -13.85 0.52 -27.56
N LEU A 198 -13.70 0.74 -26.26
CA LEU A 198 -12.42 1.12 -25.66
C LEU A 198 -11.40 -0.03 -25.78
N ARG A 199 -11.82 -1.29 -25.51
CA ARG A 199 -10.99 -2.48 -25.72
C ARG A 199 -10.49 -2.54 -27.16
N ASP A 200 -11.40 -2.42 -28.13
CA ASP A 200 -11.08 -2.55 -29.55
C ASP A 200 -10.17 -1.42 -30.04
N LYS A 201 -10.43 -0.18 -29.56
CA LYS A 201 -9.56 0.98 -29.80
C LYS A 201 -8.14 0.78 -29.28
N VAL A 202 -7.99 0.29 -28.05
CA VAL A 202 -6.66 0.02 -27.44
C VAL A 202 -5.93 -1.08 -28.21
N ARG A 203 -6.62 -2.15 -28.61
CA ARG A 203 -6.02 -3.27 -29.35
C ARG A 203 -5.66 -2.93 -30.79
N ALA A 204 -6.39 -2.02 -31.42
CA ALA A 204 -6.09 -1.56 -32.78
C ALA A 204 -4.83 -0.67 -32.83
N ASP A 205 -4.45 -0.03 -31.72
CA ASP A 205 -3.19 0.70 -31.57
C ASP A 205 -2.11 -0.25 -31.00
N GLU A 206 -1.35 -0.91 -31.88
CA GLU A 206 -0.34 -1.90 -31.46
C GLU A 206 0.76 -1.29 -30.60
N GLU A 207 1.11 -0.01 -30.79
CA GLU A 207 2.08 0.68 -29.94
C GLU A 207 1.55 0.79 -28.51
N LEU A 208 0.30 1.21 -28.34
CA LEU A 208 -0.36 1.31 -27.03
C LEU A 208 -0.52 -0.07 -26.39
N ALA A 209 -0.99 -1.07 -27.15
CA ALA A 209 -1.18 -2.43 -26.65
C ALA A 209 0.14 -3.05 -26.19
N SER A 210 1.23 -2.87 -26.97
CA SER A 210 2.58 -3.31 -26.61
C SER A 210 3.08 -2.59 -25.36
N ARG A 211 2.89 -1.26 -25.28
CA ARG A 211 3.24 -0.45 -24.10
C ARG A 211 2.57 -1.00 -22.85
N ILE A 212 1.26 -1.29 -22.91
CA ILE A 212 0.50 -1.84 -21.80
C ILE A 212 1.10 -3.19 -21.36
N ARG A 213 1.36 -4.12 -22.30
CA ARG A 213 1.95 -5.44 -21.98
C ARG A 213 3.30 -5.28 -21.29
N THR A 214 4.17 -4.40 -21.80
CA THR A 214 5.51 -4.14 -21.24
C THR A 214 5.42 -3.56 -19.83
N LYS A 215 4.57 -2.55 -19.59
CA LYS A 215 4.43 -1.92 -18.26
C LYS A 215 3.90 -2.88 -17.20
N TYR A 216 3.08 -3.87 -17.57
CA TYR A 216 2.59 -4.90 -16.63
C TYR A 216 3.43 -6.19 -16.62
N SER A 217 4.62 -6.20 -17.24
CA SER A 217 5.63 -7.24 -17.02
C SER A 217 6.44 -7.04 -15.75
N ILE A 218 6.40 -5.82 -15.17
CA ILE A 218 6.91 -5.46 -13.85
C ILE A 218 5.75 -5.09 -12.93
N LYS A 219 6.00 -4.99 -11.62
CA LYS A 219 5.00 -4.43 -10.69
C LYS A 219 4.67 -2.99 -11.09
N ASN A 220 3.41 -2.72 -11.36
CA ASN A 220 2.94 -1.39 -11.75
C ASN A 220 1.50 -1.17 -11.30
N VAL A 221 1.29 -0.14 -10.49
CA VAL A 221 -0.01 0.37 -10.06
C VAL A 221 -0.12 1.88 -10.27
N THR A 222 0.73 2.45 -11.15
CA THR A 222 0.65 3.84 -11.56
C THR A 222 -0.51 4.02 -12.54
N GLY A 223 -1.49 4.83 -12.21
CA GLY A 223 -2.67 5.05 -13.03
C GLY A 223 -3.73 3.95 -12.88
N LEU A 224 -4.76 3.99 -13.74
CA LEU A 224 -5.75 2.91 -13.82
C LEU A 224 -5.17 1.68 -14.53
N ASN A 225 -5.59 0.50 -14.08
CA ASN A 225 -5.19 -0.76 -14.69
C ASN A 225 -5.78 -0.90 -16.11
N LEU A 226 -4.94 -0.71 -17.13
CA LEU A 226 -5.31 -0.89 -18.54
C LEU A 226 -5.12 -2.32 -19.04
N ARG A 227 -4.47 -3.19 -18.25
CA ARG A 227 -4.20 -4.58 -18.65
C ARG A 227 -5.47 -5.34 -19.05
N PRO A 228 -6.63 -5.17 -18.39
CA PRO A 228 -7.85 -5.88 -18.79
C PRO A 228 -8.26 -5.65 -20.23
N LEU A 229 -8.02 -4.46 -20.79
CA LEU A 229 -8.37 -4.11 -22.17
C LEU A 229 -7.57 -4.91 -23.22
N VAL A 230 -6.36 -5.37 -22.87
CA VAL A 230 -5.52 -6.20 -23.76
C VAL A 230 -5.61 -7.69 -23.42
N ALA A 231 -5.94 -8.05 -22.17
CA ALA A 231 -5.90 -9.42 -21.68
C ALA A 231 -7.22 -10.18 -21.83
N TYR A 232 -8.39 -9.51 -21.75
CA TYR A 232 -9.69 -10.16 -21.73
C TYR A 232 -10.58 -9.77 -22.91
N ASN A 233 -11.38 -10.72 -23.41
CA ASN A 233 -12.32 -10.48 -24.51
C ASN A 233 -13.73 -10.16 -23.99
N ASP A 234 -14.17 -10.83 -22.94
CA ASP A 234 -15.49 -10.63 -22.33
C ASP A 234 -15.52 -9.26 -21.62
N PRO A 235 -16.51 -8.40 -21.93
CA PRO A 235 -16.63 -7.10 -21.27
C PRO A 235 -16.84 -7.21 -19.74
N PHE A 236 -17.44 -8.27 -19.25
CA PHE A 236 -17.63 -8.47 -17.80
C PHE A 236 -16.32 -8.84 -17.09
N ASP A 237 -15.42 -9.57 -17.75
CA ASP A 237 -14.08 -9.82 -17.23
C ASP A 237 -13.27 -8.52 -17.23
N ILE A 238 -13.39 -7.68 -18.26
CA ILE A 238 -12.77 -6.36 -18.33
C ILE A 238 -13.28 -5.49 -17.15
N ILE A 239 -14.60 -5.44 -16.94
CA ILE A 239 -15.21 -4.67 -15.84
C ILE A 239 -14.68 -5.16 -14.48
N ALA A 240 -14.68 -6.47 -14.23
CA ALA A 240 -14.22 -7.05 -12.97
C ALA A 240 -12.75 -6.69 -12.69
N HIS A 241 -11.87 -6.94 -13.67
CA HIS A 241 -10.43 -6.70 -13.51
C HIS A 241 -10.05 -5.22 -13.53
N SER A 242 -10.87 -4.33 -14.10
CA SER A 242 -10.69 -2.87 -14.01
C SER A 242 -10.88 -2.36 -12.58
N MET A 243 -11.57 -3.09 -11.72
CA MET A 243 -11.67 -2.74 -10.29
C MET A 243 -10.34 -2.87 -9.56
N VAL A 244 -9.46 -3.76 -10.01
CA VAL A 244 -8.13 -3.98 -9.43
C VAL A 244 -7.19 -2.84 -9.86
N GLY A 245 -6.66 -2.09 -8.89
CA GLY A 245 -5.87 -0.89 -9.16
C GLY A 245 -6.71 0.36 -9.46
N SER A 246 -8.04 0.31 -9.24
CA SER A 246 -8.92 1.47 -9.42
C SER A 246 -8.86 2.49 -8.30
N GLU A 247 -8.31 2.14 -7.16
CA GLU A 247 -8.22 3.00 -5.97
C GLU A 247 -9.56 3.64 -5.57
N GLY A 248 -10.66 2.92 -5.82
CA GLY A 248 -12.01 3.38 -5.53
C GLY A 248 -12.49 4.53 -6.43
N THR A 249 -11.90 4.69 -7.62
CA THR A 249 -12.31 5.75 -8.57
C THR A 249 -13.35 5.28 -9.60
N LEU A 250 -13.64 3.98 -9.69
CA LEU A 250 -14.55 3.44 -10.71
C LEU A 250 -15.92 3.03 -10.12
N ALA A 251 -15.94 2.24 -9.07
CA ALA A 251 -17.17 1.77 -8.42
C ALA A 251 -16.89 1.33 -6.97
N PHE A 252 -17.96 1.04 -6.20
CA PHE A 252 -17.83 0.35 -4.93
C PHE A 252 -17.68 -1.16 -5.15
N LEU A 253 -16.68 -1.77 -4.53
CA LEU A 253 -16.46 -3.21 -4.55
C LEU A 253 -17.17 -3.83 -3.36
N SER A 254 -18.31 -4.52 -3.58
CA SER A 254 -19.11 -5.10 -2.51
C SER A 254 -18.73 -6.56 -2.20
N GLU A 255 -18.19 -7.28 -3.18
CA GLU A 255 -17.72 -8.65 -3.02
C GLU A 255 -16.71 -9.02 -4.11
N VAL A 256 -15.75 -9.87 -3.79
CA VAL A 256 -14.83 -10.46 -4.75
C VAL A 256 -14.75 -11.97 -4.60
N THR A 257 -14.62 -12.68 -5.72
CA THR A 257 -14.23 -14.08 -5.72
C THR A 257 -12.77 -14.17 -6.17
N MET A 258 -11.91 -14.68 -5.29
CA MET A 258 -10.48 -14.77 -5.48
C MET A 258 -10.01 -16.22 -5.51
N LYS A 259 -9.05 -16.54 -6.37
CA LYS A 259 -8.31 -17.81 -6.28
C LYS A 259 -7.51 -17.86 -5.00
N THR A 260 -7.39 -19.05 -4.42
CA THR A 260 -6.48 -19.35 -3.33
C THR A 260 -5.31 -20.18 -3.87
N LEU A 261 -4.16 -20.11 -3.24
CA LEU A 261 -3.00 -20.95 -3.59
C LEU A 261 -2.74 -22.00 -2.50
N LYS A 262 -2.10 -23.11 -2.87
CA LYS A 262 -1.61 -24.09 -1.90
C LYS A 262 -0.47 -23.47 -1.08
N ASP A 263 -0.48 -23.68 0.23
CA ASP A 263 0.67 -23.38 1.07
C ASP A 263 1.64 -24.56 0.99
N TYR A 264 2.90 -24.28 0.68
CA TYR A 264 3.92 -25.30 0.56
C TYR A 264 4.40 -25.72 1.95
N PRO A 265 4.41 -27.03 2.28
CA PRO A 265 4.73 -27.50 3.64
C PRO A 265 6.22 -27.33 3.99
N PHE A 266 7.12 -27.40 3.01
CA PHE A 266 8.55 -27.29 3.21
C PHE A 266 9.04 -25.91 2.79
N LYS A 267 9.69 -25.20 3.72
CA LYS A 267 10.16 -23.81 3.54
C LYS A 267 11.54 -23.67 4.12
N ALA A 268 12.41 -22.94 3.44
CA ALA A 268 13.70 -22.53 3.98
C ALA A 268 13.98 -21.07 3.62
N SER A 269 14.61 -20.36 4.55
CA SER A 269 15.06 -18.98 4.33
C SER A 269 16.52 -18.82 4.71
N ALA A 270 17.19 -17.87 4.06
CA ALA A 270 18.55 -17.42 4.40
C ALA A 270 18.63 -15.91 4.35
N MET A 271 19.35 -15.31 5.31
CA MET A 271 19.82 -13.93 5.23
C MET A 271 21.23 -13.96 4.65
N VAL A 272 21.41 -13.47 3.43
CA VAL A 272 22.67 -13.52 2.67
C VAL A 272 23.26 -12.12 2.62
N TYR A 273 24.50 -11.96 3.08
CA TYR A 273 25.15 -10.66 3.21
C TYR A 273 26.23 -10.49 2.13
N PHE A 274 26.10 -9.40 1.35
CA PHE A 274 27.00 -9.03 0.26
C PHE A 274 27.84 -7.83 0.65
N LEU A 275 29.07 -7.77 0.11
CA LEU A 275 29.99 -6.66 0.37
C LEU A 275 29.67 -5.38 -0.39
N THR A 276 28.78 -5.44 -1.39
CA THR A 276 28.28 -4.26 -2.12
C THR A 276 26.82 -4.42 -2.49
N MET A 277 26.09 -3.30 -2.51
CA MET A 277 24.70 -3.26 -2.99
C MET A 277 24.59 -3.72 -4.45
N LYS A 278 25.54 -3.35 -5.29
CA LYS A 278 25.55 -3.74 -6.71
C LYS A 278 25.60 -5.27 -6.86
N GLU A 279 26.53 -5.94 -6.16
CA GLU A 279 26.66 -7.40 -6.21
C GLU A 279 25.41 -8.10 -5.67
N SER A 280 24.76 -7.54 -4.63
CA SER A 280 23.50 -8.10 -4.14
C SER A 280 22.39 -8.06 -5.19
N CYS A 281 22.28 -6.95 -5.93
CA CYS A 281 21.32 -6.82 -7.03
C CYS A 281 21.66 -7.75 -8.22
N GLU A 282 22.94 -7.88 -8.57
CA GLU A 282 23.40 -8.82 -9.62
C GLU A 282 23.07 -10.26 -9.24
N ALA A 283 23.21 -10.64 -7.98
CA ALA A 283 22.81 -11.95 -7.48
C ALA A 283 21.30 -12.18 -7.59
N VAL A 284 20.48 -11.15 -7.30
CA VAL A 284 19.02 -11.23 -7.48
C VAL A 284 18.66 -11.41 -8.95
N VAL A 285 19.31 -10.68 -9.87
CA VAL A 285 19.12 -10.86 -11.32
C VAL A 285 19.47 -12.29 -11.77
N ALA A 286 20.57 -12.84 -11.24
CA ALA A 286 20.97 -14.23 -11.53
C ALA A 286 19.93 -15.23 -10.98
N MET A 287 19.50 -15.06 -9.75
CA MET A 287 18.47 -15.91 -9.12
C MET A 287 17.12 -15.85 -9.88
N LYS A 288 16.72 -14.68 -10.40
CA LYS A 288 15.48 -14.53 -11.19
C LYS A 288 15.50 -15.32 -12.49
N LYS A 289 16.68 -15.54 -13.06
CA LYS A 289 16.86 -16.32 -14.32
C LYS A 289 16.89 -17.83 -14.08
N MET A 290 16.91 -18.29 -12.83
CA MET A 290 16.93 -19.71 -12.51
C MET A 290 15.56 -20.34 -12.80
N LYS A 291 15.54 -21.43 -13.56
CA LYS A 291 14.33 -22.20 -13.87
C LYS A 291 14.33 -23.52 -13.10
N ALA A 292 13.15 -23.95 -12.68
CA ALA A 292 12.97 -25.21 -11.95
C ALA A 292 13.02 -26.46 -12.85
N GLY A 293 13.01 -26.30 -14.19
CA GLY A 293 13.06 -27.39 -15.18
C GLY A 293 13.44 -26.91 -16.58
N GLU A 294 13.60 -27.84 -17.54
CA GLU A 294 14.03 -27.56 -18.91
C GLU A 294 12.93 -26.97 -19.81
N GLU A 295 11.65 -27.04 -19.40
CA GLU A 295 10.55 -26.55 -20.21
C GLU A 295 10.23 -25.07 -19.90
N ASP A 296 9.88 -24.28 -20.93
CA ASP A 296 9.30 -22.94 -20.85
C ASP A 296 7.86 -23.01 -20.28
N LEU A 297 7.72 -23.51 -19.06
CA LEU A 297 6.45 -23.49 -18.37
C LEU A 297 6.12 -22.05 -17.98
N GLU A 298 4.86 -21.70 -18.21
CA GLU A 298 4.29 -20.43 -17.75
C GLU A 298 4.71 -20.17 -16.32
N TYR A 299 5.10 -18.93 -16.01
CA TYR A 299 5.59 -18.52 -14.70
C TYR A 299 4.56 -18.83 -13.62
N SER A 300 4.66 -20.00 -13.01
CA SER A 300 3.78 -20.45 -11.95
C SER A 300 4.53 -20.49 -10.61
N ALA A 301 3.84 -20.26 -9.52
CA ALA A 301 4.41 -20.33 -8.18
C ALA A 301 5.08 -21.69 -7.89
N GLU A 302 4.66 -22.75 -8.60
CA GLU A 302 5.19 -24.11 -8.47
C GLU A 302 6.58 -24.29 -9.08
N ASN A 303 6.89 -23.50 -10.12
CA ASN A 303 8.13 -23.62 -10.90
C ASN A 303 9.25 -22.69 -10.45
N LEU A 304 9.01 -21.82 -9.46
CA LEU A 304 10.04 -20.92 -8.96
C LEU A 304 11.07 -21.65 -8.10
N VAL A 305 12.35 -21.50 -8.41
CA VAL A 305 13.45 -21.92 -7.54
C VAL A 305 13.53 -21.01 -6.32
N VAL A 306 13.51 -19.70 -6.53
CA VAL A 306 13.44 -18.69 -5.46
C VAL A 306 12.02 -18.17 -5.36
N LYS A 307 11.45 -18.18 -4.17
CA LYS A 307 10.09 -17.69 -3.92
C LYS A 307 10.06 -16.19 -3.70
N SER A 308 11.02 -15.66 -2.95
CA SER A 308 11.21 -14.23 -2.72
C SER A 308 12.67 -13.91 -2.44
N ALA A 309 13.08 -12.69 -2.76
CA ALA A 309 14.35 -12.11 -2.40
C ALA A 309 14.14 -10.64 -2.03
N GLU A 310 14.33 -10.34 -0.73
CA GLU A 310 14.12 -9.04 -0.13
C GLU A 310 15.45 -8.36 0.12
N MET A 311 15.69 -7.21 -0.46
CA MET A 311 16.91 -6.45 -0.24
C MET A 311 16.77 -5.53 0.98
N LEU A 312 17.83 -5.47 1.79
CA LEU A 312 18.00 -4.58 2.93
C LEU A 312 19.35 -3.89 2.81
N ASP A 313 19.36 -2.57 2.65
CA ASP A 313 20.60 -1.81 2.65
C ASP A 313 21.20 -1.68 4.06
N TYR A 314 22.41 -1.15 4.16
CA TYR A 314 23.10 -0.98 5.43
C TYR A 314 22.33 -0.10 6.43
N LYS A 315 21.55 0.88 5.97
CA LYS A 315 20.70 1.73 6.81
C LYS A 315 19.54 0.95 7.40
N SER A 316 18.91 0.12 6.57
CA SER A 316 17.85 -0.81 7.01
C SER A 316 18.37 -1.76 8.08
N LEU A 317 19.54 -2.37 7.87
CA LEU A 317 20.20 -3.25 8.84
C LEU A 317 20.56 -2.52 10.14
N SER A 318 21.08 -1.29 10.02
CA SER A 318 21.40 -0.44 11.17
C SER A 318 20.16 -0.06 11.98
N SER A 319 19.02 0.19 11.31
CA SER A 319 17.78 0.64 11.97
C SER A 319 17.19 -0.42 12.92
N VAL A 320 17.52 -1.69 12.72
CA VAL A 320 17.04 -2.84 13.50
C VAL A 320 18.13 -3.49 14.32
N ASP A 321 19.31 -2.85 14.45
CA ASP A 321 20.47 -3.38 15.17
C ASP A 321 20.85 -4.82 14.74
N ASP A 322 20.89 -5.06 13.41
CA ASP A 322 21.20 -6.37 12.87
C ASP A 322 22.56 -6.87 13.41
N PRO A 323 22.62 -8.06 14.03
CA PRO A 323 23.84 -8.53 14.71
C PRO A 323 25.00 -8.77 13.75
N VAL A 324 24.74 -9.15 12.49
CA VAL A 324 25.77 -9.38 11.47
C VAL A 324 26.32 -8.05 10.99
N TYR A 325 25.46 -7.02 10.81
CA TYR A 325 25.91 -5.67 10.50
C TYR A 325 26.75 -5.07 11.62
N LEU A 326 26.38 -5.28 12.87
CA LEU A 326 27.18 -4.83 14.02
C LEU A 326 28.56 -5.53 14.10
N GLN A 327 28.63 -6.80 13.70
CA GLN A 327 29.90 -7.52 13.60
C GLN A 327 30.73 -7.02 12.40
N TYR A 328 30.10 -6.78 11.24
CA TYR A 328 30.74 -6.21 10.06
C TYR A 328 31.44 -4.89 10.38
N LYS A 329 30.80 -3.98 11.12
CA LYS A 329 31.43 -2.72 11.56
C LYS A 329 32.73 -2.96 12.33
N LYS A 330 32.74 -3.90 13.26
CA LYS A 330 33.95 -4.25 14.03
C LYS A 330 35.04 -4.83 13.15
N ASP A 331 34.69 -5.63 12.15
CA ASP A 331 35.63 -6.24 11.22
C ASP A 331 36.21 -5.21 10.23
N VAL A 332 35.42 -4.22 9.81
CA VAL A 332 35.88 -3.05 9.03
C VAL A 332 36.90 -2.24 9.85
N ASP A 333 36.56 -1.87 11.09
CA ASP A 333 37.47 -1.09 11.96
C ASP A 333 38.77 -1.86 12.31
N ALA A 334 38.70 -3.18 12.35
CA ALA A 334 39.85 -4.05 12.54
C ALA A 334 40.66 -4.30 11.25
N GLY A 335 40.28 -3.69 10.11
CA GLY A 335 40.94 -3.86 8.81
C GLY A 335 40.86 -5.27 8.22
N LYS A 336 39.84 -6.06 8.59
CA LYS A 336 39.66 -7.44 8.11
C LYS A 336 38.93 -7.51 6.76
N ILE A 337 38.31 -6.43 6.32
CA ILE A 337 37.53 -6.39 5.07
C ILE A 337 38.39 -5.73 3.99
N GLU A 338 38.82 -6.51 3.03
CA GLU A 338 39.66 -6.05 1.93
C GLU A 338 38.96 -4.96 1.10
N GLY A 339 39.66 -3.86 0.86
CA GLY A 339 39.17 -2.73 0.04
C GLY A 339 38.21 -1.79 0.76
N VAL A 340 37.88 -2.01 2.04
CA VAL A 340 37.01 -1.13 2.84
C VAL A 340 37.86 -0.41 3.89
N GLN A 341 37.71 0.91 3.97
CA GLN A 341 38.42 1.74 4.95
C GLN A 341 37.72 1.70 6.31
N PRO A 342 38.48 1.77 7.43
CA PRO A 342 37.90 1.93 8.76
C PRO A 342 36.94 3.13 8.80
N GLY A 343 35.76 2.92 9.38
CA GLY A 343 34.68 3.93 9.43
C GLY A 343 33.74 3.93 8.22
N ASP A 344 34.05 3.21 7.14
CA ASP A 344 33.16 3.04 5.99
C ASP A 344 32.29 1.80 6.15
N TYR A 345 31.07 1.97 6.65
CA TYR A 345 30.12 0.88 6.90
C TYR A 345 29.00 0.80 5.86
N HIS A 346 29.10 1.58 4.75
CA HIS A 346 27.99 1.82 3.81
C HIS A 346 27.80 0.70 2.78
N ASN A 347 28.67 -0.29 2.74
CA ASN A 347 28.70 -1.25 1.65
C ASN A 347 27.88 -2.51 1.90
N LEU A 348 27.72 -2.94 3.18
CA LEU A 348 27.03 -4.19 3.49
C LEU A 348 25.55 -4.12 3.11
N THR A 349 25.10 -5.08 2.31
CA THR A 349 23.70 -5.23 1.90
C THR A 349 23.28 -6.67 2.13
N ALA A 350 22.07 -6.90 2.65
CA ALA A 350 21.53 -8.23 2.82
C ALA A 350 20.42 -8.53 1.82
N ILE A 351 20.34 -9.80 1.41
CA ILE A 351 19.19 -10.37 0.70
C ILE A 351 18.60 -11.46 1.58
N LEU A 352 17.38 -11.23 2.06
CA LEU A 352 16.56 -12.27 2.69
C LEU A 352 15.88 -13.06 1.57
N THR A 353 16.31 -14.29 1.36
CA THR A 353 15.73 -15.16 0.33
C THR A 353 14.95 -16.31 0.94
N GLU A 354 13.83 -16.67 0.31
CA GLU A 354 13.00 -17.81 0.67
C GLU A 354 12.80 -18.73 -0.53
N THR A 355 12.84 -20.03 -0.27
CA THR A 355 12.42 -21.07 -1.22
C THR A 355 11.44 -22.04 -0.55
N LYS A 356 10.59 -22.66 -1.37
CA LYS A 356 9.54 -23.58 -0.90
C LYS A 356 9.47 -24.80 -1.82
N GLY A 357 9.10 -25.95 -1.22
CA GLY A 357 8.90 -27.20 -1.95
C GLY A 357 7.62 -27.91 -1.53
N ILE A 358 7.04 -28.68 -2.46
CA ILE A 358 5.92 -29.60 -2.19
C ILE A 358 6.45 -30.82 -1.43
N THR A 359 7.70 -31.24 -1.74
CA THR A 359 8.42 -32.30 -1.02
C THR A 359 9.71 -31.73 -0.44
N HIS A 360 10.24 -32.38 0.58
CA HIS A 360 11.52 -32.01 1.17
C HIS A 360 12.68 -32.15 0.19
N GLU A 361 12.63 -33.15 -0.70
CA GLU A 361 13.63 -33.35 -1.76
C GLU A 361 13.68 -32.16 -2.72
N GLN A 362 12.51 -31.66 -3.17
CA GLN A 362 12.42 -30.44 -3.99
C GLN A 362 12.98 -29.22 -3.27
N LEU A 363 12.74 -29.10 -1.96
CA LEU A 363 13.27 -27.98 -1.18
C LEU A 363 14.80 -28.02 -1.19
N ILE A 364 15.41 -29.20 -0.92
CA ILE A 364 16.86 -29.37 -0.89
C ILE A 364 17.48 -29.10 -2.26
N ASP A 365 16.90 -29.62 -3.35
CA ASP A 365 17.37 -29.36 -4.72
C ASP A 365 17.39 -27.85 -5.03
N LYS A 366 16.32 -27.14 -4.67
CA LYS A 366 16.24 -25.69 -4.86
C LYS A 366 17.30 -24.94 -4.02
N ILE A 367 17.51 -25.34 -2.77
CA ILE A 367 18.54 -24.74 -1.90
C ILE A 367 19.94 -24.89 -2.51
N GLU A 368 20.28 -26.07 -3.01
CA GLU A 368 21.59 -26.31 -3.62
C GLU A 368 21.79 -25.49 -4.89
N LYS A 369 20.78 -25.37 -5.76
CA LYS A 369 20.80 -24.47 -6.93
C LYS A 369 21.02 -23.01 -6.53
N ILE A 370 20.36 -22.54 -5.48
CA ILE A 370 20.54 -21.17 -4.98
C ILE A 370 21.96 -20.98 -4.43
N LYS A 371 22.49 -21.92 -3.65
CA LYS A 371 23.86 -21.86 -3.14
C LYS A 371 24.90 -21.86 -4.25
N GLU A 372 24.72 -22.68 -5.29
CA GLU A 372 25.57 -22.68 -6.48
C GLU A 372 25.60 -21.31 -7.16
N CYS A 373 24.42 -20.71 -7.40
CA CYS A 373 24.30 -19.36 -7.93
C CYS A 373 25.02 -18.33 -7.06
N LEU A 374 24.79 -18.36 -5.74
CA LEU A 374 25.41 -17.43 -4.78
C LEU A 374 26.94 -17.62 -4.67
N GLY A 375 27.46 -18.79 -4.96
CA GLY A 375 28.91 -19.09 -4.99
C GLY A 375 29.71 -18.26 -5.99
N HIS A 376 29.06 -17.60 -6.95
CA HIS A 376 29.70 -16.70 -7.94
C HIS A 376 29.88 -15.26 -7.43
N PHE A 377 29.40 -14.94 -6.22
CA PHE A 377 29.40 -13.58 -5.65
C PHE A 377 30.23 -13.53 -4.37
N ARG A 378 30.76 -12.34 -4.05
CA ARG A 378 31.51 -12.11 -2.81
C ARG A 378 30.57 -11.89 -1.64
N LEU A 379 30.43 -12.90 -0.80
CA LEU A 379 29.62 -12.85 0.40
C LEU A 379 30.48 -12.45 1.61
N TYR A 380 29.92 -11.66 2.53
CA TYR A 380 30.58 -11.36 3.81
C TYR A 380 30.72 -12.63 4.67
N GLN A 381 29.74 -13.52 4.60
CA GLN A 381 29.74 -14.83 5.24
C GLN A 381 28.99 -15.85 4.37
N PRO A 382 29.25 -17.17 4.52
CA PRO A 382 28.56 -18.20 3.77
C PRO A 382 27.03 -18.11 3.92
N ALA A 383 26.30 -18.36 2.84
CA ALA A 383 24.84 -18.43 2.86
C ALA A 383 24.35 -19.70 3.57
N VAL A 384 23.62 -19.53 4.67
CA VAL A 384 23.08 -20.64 5.48
C VAL A 384 21.56 -20.62 5.40
N PHE A 385 21.00 -21.63 4.73
CA PHE A 385 19.55 -21.85 4.70
C PHE A 385 19.10 -22.61 5.94
N THR A 386 17.98 -22.19 6.51
CA THR A 386 17.35 -22.83 7.66
C THR A 386 15.90 -23.16 7.39
N GLU A 387 15.47 -24.34 7.79
CA GLU A 387 14.08 -24.79 7.81
C GLU A 387 13.41 -24.55 9.17
N ASP A 388 14.20 -24.16 10.19
CA ASP A 388 13.68 -23.91 11.54
C ASP A 388 12.86 -22.61 11.58
N PRO A 389 11.52 -22.69 11.83
CA PRO A 389 10.65 -21.51 11.91
C PRO A 389 11.05 -20.51 12.99
N ALA A 390 11.71 -20.98 14.07
CA ALA A 390 12.18 -20.10 15.15
C ALA A 390 13.38 -19.24 14.72
N ILE A 391 14.15 -19.69 13.71
CA ILE A 391 15.29 -18.97 13.15
C ILE A 391 14.83 -18.10 11.99
N TYR A 392 14.21 -18.68 10.95
CA TYR A 392 13.81 -17.87 9.80
C TYR A 392 12.72 -16.85 10.14
N GLY A 393 11.88 -17.13 11.14
CA GLY A 393 10.92 -16.15 11.65
C GLY A 393 11.57 -14.87 12.18
N LYS A 394 12.81 -14.96 12.73
CA LYS A 394 13.58 -13.77 13.13
C LYS A 394 14.03 -12.95 11.92
N TYR A 395 14.44 -13.59 10.82
CA TYR A 395 14.82 -12.88 9.59
C TYR A 395 13.63 -12.08 9.03
N TRP A 396 12.46 -12.71 8.97
CA TRP A 396 11.23 -12.03 8.52
C TRP A 396 10.77 -10.95 9.50
N ALA A 397 10.98 -11.12 10.80
CA ALA A 397 10.71 -10.09 11.81
C ALA A 397 11.65 -8.88 11.65
N ILE A 398 12.92 -9.08 11.34
CA ILE A 398 13.88 -8.02 10.98
C ILE A 398 13.32 -7.23 9.78
N ARG A 399 12.97 -7.92 8.69
CA ARG A 399 12.47 -7.30 7.46
C ARG A 399 11.19 -6.48 7.69
N SER A 400 10.22 -7.03 8.41
CA SER A 400 8.96 -6.34 8.72
C SER A 400 9.12 -5.22 9.77
N GLY A 401 10.18 -5.27 10.57
CA GLY A 401 10.50 -4.30 11.60
C GLY A 401 11.12 -3.00 11.10
N ILE A 402 11.63 -2.93 9.85
CA ILE A 402 12.36 -1.76 9.33
C ILE A 402 11.48 -0.50 9.36
N PHE A 403 10.29 -0.53 8.76
CA PHE A 403 9.41 0.65 8.71
C PHE A 403 8.98 1.14 10.11
N PRO A 404 8.51 0.28 11.03
CA PRO A 404 8.25 0.69 12.40
C PRO A 404 9.50 1.21 13.15
N SER A 405 10.67 0.63 12.91
CA SER A 405 11.92 1.05 13.55
C SER A 405 12.34 2.45 13.10
N VAL A 406 12.42 2.69 11.79
CA VAL A 406 12.73 4.03 11.25
C VAL A 406 11.68 5.05 11.71
N GLY A 407 10.40 4.70 11.66
CA GLY A 407 9.31 5.55 12.17
C GLY A 407 9.45 5.86 13.66
N GLY A 408 9.90 4.89 14.47
CA GLY A 408 10.10 5.04 15.92
C GLY A 408 11.31 5.87 16.31
N THR A 409 12.37 5.86 15.51
CA THR A 409 13.63 6.58 15.78
C THR A 409 13.70 7.97 15.14
N ARG A 410 12.83 8.27 14.18
CA ARG A 410 12.83 9.54 13.44
C ARG A 410 12.79 10.78 14.35
N PRO A 411 13.29 11.94 13.89
CA PRO A 411 13.11 13.22 14.58
C PRO A 411 11.62 13.54 14.81
N VAL A 412 11.29 14.11 15.97
CA VAL A 412 9.92 14.54 16.27
C VAL A 412 9.55 15.72 15.35
N GLY A 413 8.30 15.78 14.88
CA GLY A 413 7.85 16.79 13.92
C GLY A 413 8.09 16.41 12.46
N THR A 414 8.69 15.24 12.19
CA THR A 414 8.82 14.71 10.82
C THR A 414 7.78 13.63 10.53
N SER A 415 7.46 13.45 9.25
CA SER A 415 6.72 12.30 8.73
C SER A 415 7.68 11.21 8.31
N CYS A 416 7.32 9.96 8.56
CA CYS A 416 8.01 8.80 8.01
C CYS A 416 7.32 8.46 6.69
N LEU A 417 7.90 8.89 5.58
CA LEU A 417 7.39 8.60 4.24
C LEU A 417 7.98 7.29 3.74
N ILE A 418 7.17 6.53 3.05
CA ILE A 418 7.61 5.34 2.33
C ILE A 418 7.15 5.46 0.88
N GLU A 419 8.09 5.62 -0.01
CA GLU A 419 7.88 5.67 -1.45
C GLU A 419 8.20 4.31 -2.07
N ASP A 420 7.73 4.11 -3.29
CA ASP A 420 7.61 2.79 -3.89
C ASP A 420 7.82 2.90 -5.41
N VAL A 421 8.89 2.29 -5.92
CA VAL A 421 9.23 2.30 -7.34
C VAL A 421 9.57 0.89 -7.81
N ALA A 422 9.41 0.63 -9.12
CA ALA A 422 9.89 -0.61 -9.72
C ALA A 422 10.72 -0.34 -10.98
N PHE A 423 11.73 -1.18 -11.17
CA PHE A 423 12.61 -1.19 -12.32
C PHE A 423 12.54 -2.53 -13.05
N PRO A 424 12.77 -2.58 -14.36
CA PRO A 424 13.08 -3.83 -15.04
C PRO A 424 14.24 -4.54 -14.33
N ILE A 425 14.12 -5.85 -14.13
CA ILE A 425 15.03 -6.59 -13.26
C ILE A 425 16.50 -6.50 -13.71
N GLU A 426 16.75 -6.43 -15.01
CA GLU A 426 18.10 -6.31 -15.58
C GLU A 426 18.77 -4.97 -15.24
N SER A 427 17.97 -3.93 -15.02
CA SER A 427 18.45 -2.59 -14.68
C SER A 427 18.73 -2.41 -13.19
N LEU A 428 18.30 -3.36 -12.37
CA LEU A 428 18.29 -3.24 -10.91
C LEU A 428 19.65 -2.85 -10.31
N PRO A 429 20.79 -3.48 -10.71
CA PRO A 429 22.09 -3.15 -10.11
C PRO A 429 22.52 -1.68 -10.29
N GLU A 430 22.23 -1.12 -11.45
CA GLU A 430 22.59 0.27 -11.74
C GLU A 430 21.55 1.27 -11.19
N ALA A 431 20.26 0.96 -11.38
CA ALA A 431 19.17 1.82 -10.95
C ALA A 431 19.17 2.02 -9.43
N THR A 432 19.46 0.96 -8.65
CA THR A 432 19.50 1.04 -7.19
C THR A 432 20.59 1.97 -6.70
N VAL A 433 21.82 1.87 -7.26
CA VAL A 433 22.94 2.73 -6.88
C VAL A 433 22.65 4.20 -7.24
N LYS A 434 22.05 4.44 -8.41
CA LYS A 434 21.66 5.81 -8.82
C LYS A 434 20.55 6.37 -7.94
N LEU A 435 19.55 5.56 -7.57
CA LEU A 435 18.48 5.98 -6.66
C LEU A 435 19.03 6.35 -5.28
N GLN A 436 19.92 5.52 -4.73
CA GLN A 436 20.56 5.80 -3.44
C GLN A 436 21.34 7.11 -3.46
N LYS A 437 22.13 7.32 -4.52
CA LYS A 437 22.90 8.56 -4.71
C LYS A 437 21.97 9.77 -4.83
N LEU A 438 20.93 9.70 -5.65
CA LEU A 438 19.98 10.80 -5.86
C LEU A 438 19.33 11.22 -4.54
N ILE A 439 18.88 10.27 -3.73
CA ILE A 439 18.25 10.54 -2.43
C ILE A 439 19.26 11.22 -1.48
N ALA A 440 20.50 10.73 -1.43
CA ALA A 440 21.57 11.33 -0.62
C ALA A 440 21.95 12.75 -1.10
N ASP A 441 22.06 12.99 -2.42
CA ASP A 441 22.36 14.30 -3.00
C ASP A 441 21.31 15.37 -2.60
N HIS A 442 20.07 14.97 -2.25
CA HIS A 442 19.02 15.85 -1.72
C HIS A 442 19.02 15.94 -0.18
N GLY A 443 20.08 15.47 0.48
CA GLY A 443 20.24 15.59 1.94
C GLY A 443 19.40 14.62 2.76
N TYR A 444 18.98 13.47 2.19
CA TYR A 444 18.32 12.39 2.92
C TYR A 444 19.34 11.28 3.27
N ASP A 445 20.36 11.66 4.04
CA ASP A 445 21.43 10.76 4.42
C ASP A 445 20.98 9.62 5.34
N ASP A 446 19.80 9.71 5.96
CA ASP A 446 19.19 8.70 6.81
C ASP A 446 18.15 7.81 6.08
N ALA A 447 17.96 8.03 4.77
CA ALA A 447 17.02 7.24 3.99
C ALA A 447 17.43 5.77 3.89
N CYS A 448 16.48 4.86 4.10
CA CYS A 448 16.66 3.43 3.92
C CYS A 448 16.09 2.99 2.57
N ILE A 449 16.83 2.15 1.84
CA ILE A 449 16.33 1.47 0.63
C ILE A 449 16.21 -0.02 0.93
N TYR A 450 15.01 -0.56 0.77
CA TYR A 450 14.73 -1.98 0.94
C TYR A 450 13.53 -2.39 0.10
N GLY A 451 13.29 -3.67 -0.09
CA GLY A 451 12.09 -4.11 -0.79
C GLY A 451 12.22 -5.40 -1.56
N HIS A 452 11.24 -5.63 -2.41
CA HIS A 452 11.03 -6.85 -3.17
C HIS A 452 11.97 -6.91 -4.38
N ALA A 453 13.27 -7.06 -4.13
CA ALA A 453 14.30 -7.01 -5.16
C ALA A 453 14.04 -8.05 -6.28
N PHE A 454 13.48 -9.22 -5.92
CA PHE A 454 13.12 -10.27 -6.87
C PHE A 454 12.09 -9.80 -7.93
N GLU A 455 11.31 -8.76 -7.62
CA GLU A 455 10.34 -8.15 -8.50
C GLU A 455 10.78 -6.76 -9.03
N GLY A 456 12.04 -6.38 -8.80
CA GLY A 456 12.57 -5.07 -9.18
C GLY A 456 11.97 -3.91 -8.39
N ASN A 457 11.23 -4.19 -7.32
CA ASN A 457 10.47 -3.22 -6.56
C ASN A 457 11.21 -2.81 -5.29
N TYR A 458 11.45 -1.52 -5.13
CA TYR A 458 12.05 -0.94 -3.94
C TYR A 458 11.16 0.08 -3.25
N HIS A 459 11.22 0.02 -1.93
CA HIS A 459 10.74 1.07 -1.05
C HIS A 459 11.93 1.91 -0.59
N PHE A 460 11.75 3.22 -0.49
CA PHE A 460 12.68 4.07 0.23
C PHE A 460 11.94 4.87 1.29
N ILE A 461 12.51 4.86 2.50
CA ILE A 461 11.93 5.54 3.66
C ILE A 461 12.67 6.84 3.87
N LEU A 462 11.92 7.93 3.98
CA LEU A 462 12.41 9.28 4.23
C LEU A 462 11.83 9.81 5.54
N ASN A 463 12.67 10.50 6.32
CA ASN A 463 12.22 11.31 7.44
C ASN A 463 12.06 12.76 6.97
N GLN A 464 10.84 13.14 6.58
CA GLN A 464 10.54 14.44 5.97
C GLN A 464 9.80 15.36 6.94
N SER A 465 10.32 16.58 7.11
CA SER A 465 9.59 17.70 7.68
C SER A 465 8.76 18.40 6.60
N PHE A 466 7.56 18.81 6.95
CA PHE A 466 6.74 19.72 6.13
C PHE A 466 6.44 21.01 6.89
N ALA A 467 7.32 21.41 7.81
CA ALA A 467 7.09 22.53 8.69
C ALA A 467 7.24 23.89 7.99
N ASP A 468 8.01 23.96 6.91
CA ASP A 468 8.26 25.18 6.15
C ASP A 468 8.36 24.92 4.63
N GLU A 469 8.31 25.99 3.86
CA GLU A 469 8.29 25.94 2.40
C GLU A 469 9.61 25.38 1.81
N HIS A 470 10.74 25.57 2.46
CA HIS A 470 12.04 25.06 1.99
C HIS A 470 12.05 23.52 2.06
N GLU A 471 11.59 22.94 3.15
CA GLU A 471 11.49 21.48 3.32
C GLU A 471 10.50 20.87 2.33
N VAL A 472 9.35 21.54 2.08
CA VAL A 472 8.38 21.12 1.06
C VAL A 472 8.98 21.16 -0.33
N ALA A 473 9.72 22.23 -0.67
CA ALA A 473 10.37 22.38 -1.97
C ALA A 473 11.46 21.30 -2.18
N ARG A 474 12.29 21.02 -1.16
CA ARG A 474 13.31 19.97 -1.19
C ARG A 474 12.70 18.59 -1.51
N TYR A 475 11.61 18.23 -0.84
CA TYR A 475 10.90 17.00 -1.11
C TYR A 475 10.34 16.96 -2.54
N ALA A 476 9.72 18.06 -2.98
CA ALA A 476 9.13 18.15 -4.30
C ALA A 476 10.18 18.02 -5.42
N GLU A 477 11.33 18.64 -5.27
CA GLU A 477 12.44 18.54 -6.23
C GLU A 477 12.99 17.12 -6.30
N MET A 478 13.30 16.52 -5.16
CA MET A 478 13.76 15.13 -5.07
C MET A 478 12.78 14.17 -5.74
N MET A 479 11.47 14.29 -5.49
CA MET A 479 10.46 13.40 -6.10
C MET A 479 10.34 13.59 -7.62
N ARG A 480 10.51 14.81 -8.15
CA ARG A 480 10.55 15.03 -9.60
C ARG A 480 11.79 14.41 -10.24
N GLU A 481 12.94 14.47 -9.58
CA GLU A 481 14.16 13.81 -10.06
C GLU A 481 14.06 12.27 -9.95
N VAL A 482 13.44 11.73 -8.90
CA VAL A 482 13.11 10.30 -8.81
C VAL A 482 12.21 9.90 -9.98
N ALA A 483 11.15 10.67 -10.26
CA ALA A 483 10.27 10.40 -11.39
C ALA A 483 11.02 10.37 -12.72
N LYS A 484 11.94 11.32 -12.94
CA LYS A 484 12.78 11.35 -14.12
C LYS A 484 13.72 10.14 -14.20
N LEU A 485 14.38 9.79 -13.11
CA LEU A 485 15.26 8.61 -13.06
C LEU A 485 14.49 7.32 -13.42
N VAL A 486 13.31 7.14 -12.82
CA VAL A 486 12.50 5.92 -13.01
C VAL A 486 11.96 5.83 -14.43
N VAL A 487 11.36 6.93 -14.93
CA VAL A 487 10.65 6.92 -16.23
C VAL A 487 11.62 7.03 -17.39
N GLU A 488 12.44 8.09 -17.43
CA GLU A 488 13.35 8.33 -18.57
C GLU A 488 14.59 7.45 -18.51
N GLY A 489 15.09 7.17 -17.31
CA GLY A 489 16.30 6.38 -17.12
C GLY A 489 16.11 4.90 -17.40
N TYR A 490 14.96 4.33 -17.02
CA TYR A 490 14.77 2.88 -16.99
C TYR A 490 13.41 2.38 -17.46
N ASP A 491 12.50 3.25 -17.90
CA ASP A 491 11.11 2.88 -18.22
C ASP A 491 10.41 2.08 -17.09
N GLY A 492 10.75 2.43 -15.84
CA GLY A 492 10.24 1.79 -14.64
C GLY A 492 8.81 2.23 -14.27
N SER A 493 8.35 1.85 -13.10
CA SER A 493 7.07 2.25 -12.53
C SER A 493 7.25 3.16 -11.32
N LEU A 494 6.51 4.25 -11.27
CA LEU A 494 6.52 5.23 -10.16
C LEU A 494 5.75 4.73 -8.94
N LYS A 495 4.89 3.73 -9.10
CA LYS A 495 4.23 3.01 -8.02
C LYS A 495 4.13 1.53 -8.37
N ALA A 496 4.84 0.71 -7.59
CA ALA A 496 4.85 -0.73 -7.79
C ALA A 496 3.66 -1.42 -7.10
N GLU A 497 3.31 -0.99 -5.85
CA GLU A 497 2.26 -1.63 -5.06
C GLU A 497 1.46 -0.70 -4.13
N HIS A 498 1.95 0.51 -3.80
CA HIS A 498 1.27 1.39 -2.83
C HIS A 498 0.09 2.18 -3.43
N GLY A 499 -0.12 2.09 -4.74
CA GLY A 499 -1.12 2.84 -5.48
C GLY A 499 -0.67 4.26 -5.81
N THR A 500 -1.28 4.83 -6.84
CA THR A 500 -1.01 6.19 -7.34
C THR A 500 -1.42 7.24 -6.32
N GLY A 501 -2.64 7.13 -5.81
CA GLY A 501 -3.23 8.07 -4.88
C GLY A 501 -3.25 9.50 -5.39
N ARG A 502 -3.09 10.44 -4.46
CA ARG A 502 -2.84 11.86 -4.74
C ARG A 502 -1.36 12.13 -5.00
N ASN A 503 -0.51 11.27 -4.42
CA ASN A 503 0.93 11.41 -4.42
C ASN A 503 1.52 11.37 -5.83
N MET A 504 1.13 10.40 -6.65
CA MET A 504 1.65 10.24 -8.02
C MET A 504 0.66 10.64 -9.11
N ALA A 505 -0.51 11.18 -8.76
CA ALA A 505 -1.49 11.62 -9.76
C ALA A 505 -0.91 12.58 -10.82
N PRO A 506 -0.05 13.58 -10.48
CA PRO A 506 0.52 14.47 -11.49
C PRO A 506 1.50 13.78 -12.44
N PHE A 507 2.03 12.61 -12.06
CA PHE A 507 3.06 11.90 -12.82
C PHE A 507 2.52 10.75 -13.69
N VAL A 508 1.22 10.43 -13.60
CA VAL A 508 0.62 9.32 -14.38
C VAL A 508 0.81 9.52 -15.87
N LYS A 509 0.48 10.72 -16.36
CA LYS A 509 0.67 11.07 -17.78
C LYS A 509 2.13 11.01 -18.21
N TYR A 510 3.05 11.42 -17.33
CA TYR A 510 4.49 11.39 -17.58
C TYR A 510 5.02 9.96 -17.73
N GLU A 511 4.57 9.03 -16.90
CA GLU A 511 4.97 7.63 -16.98
C GLU A 511 4.36 6.91 -18.20
N TRP A 512 3.08 7.16 -18.50
CA TRP A 512 2.32 6.37 -19.46
C TRP A 512 2.26 6.97 -20.87
N GLY A 513 2.46 8.28 -21.00
CA GLY A 513 2.25 9.03 -22.24
C GLY A 513 0.78 9.37 -22.50
N ASP A 514 0.54 10.19 -23.54
CA ASP A 514 -0.77 10.74 -23.85
C ASP A 514 -1.82 9.66 -24.16
N LYS A 515 -1.50 8.69 -25.04
CA LYS A 515 -2.45 7.66 -25.47
C LYS A 515 -3.00 6.80 -24.34
N ALA A 516 -2.11 6.33 -23.47
CA ALA A 516 -2.50 5.52 -22.30
C ALA A 516 -3.29 6.34 -21.28
N TYR A 517 -2.85 7.58 -21.02
CA TYR A 517 -3.54 8.46 -20.08
C TYR A 517 -4.97 8.81 -20.56
N GLU A 518 -5.17 9.06 -21.85
CA GLU A 518 -6.51 9.27 -22.42
C GLU A 518 -7.37 8.00 -22.34
N ALA A 519 -6.80 6.81 -22.56
CA ALA A 519 -7.54 5.55 -22.38
C ALA A 519 -7.97 5.35 -20.90
N MET A 520 -7.13 5.73 -19.93
CA MET A 520 -7.49 5.71 -18.51
C MET A 520 -8.63 6.69 -18.21
N LYS A 521 -8.61 7.89 -18.76
CA LYS A 521 -9.67 8.91 -18.61
C LYS A 521 -10.98 8.43 -19.24
N GLU A 522 -10.92 7.81 -20.41
CA GLU A 522 -12.09 7.25 -21.09
C GLU A 522 -12.69 6.11 -20.24
N LEU A 523 -11.87 5.21 -19.68
CA LEU A 523 -12.31 4.17 -18.76
C LEU A 523 -12.98 4.78 -17.52
N LYS A 524 -12.38 5.79 -16.89
CA LYS A 524 -12.96 6.51 -15.76
C LYS A 524 -14.31 7.10 -16.10
N ALA A 525 -14.45 7.77 -17.27
CA ALA A 525 -15.69 8.41 -17.70
C ALA A 525 -16.82 7.40 -18.00
N ILE A 526 -16.51 6.15 -18.36
CA ILE A 526 -17.50 5.09 -18.51
C ILE A 526 -18.13 4.74 -17.17
N PHE A 527 -17.34 4.61 -16.11
CA PHE A 527 -17.79 4.22 -14.77
C PHE A 527 -18.37 5.39 -13.96
N ASP A 528 -17.78 6.56 -14.08
CA ASP A 528 -18.14 7.76 -13.31
C ASP A 528 -18.30 8.97 -14.25
N PRO A 529 -19.41 9.01 -15.02
CA PRO A 529 -19.63 10.05 -16.01
C PRO A 529 -19.81 11.45 -15.41
N ASP A 530 -20.21 11.55 -14.14
CA ASP A 530 -20.38 12.82 -13.42
C ASP A 530 -19.08 13.28 -12.72
N GLY A 531 -18.03 12.46 -12.70
CA GLY A 531 -16.74 12.77 -12.10
C GLY A 531 -16.78 13.01 -10.59
N LEU A 532 -17.70 12.36 -9.86
CA LEU A 532 -17.93 12.57 -8.44
C LEU A 532 -17.13 11.63 -7.53
N LEU A 533 -16.69 10.48 -8.06
CA LEU A 533 -16.08 9.41 -7.27
C LEU A 533 -14.58 9.62 -7.11
N ASN A 534 -14.15 9.76 -5.87
CA ASN A 534 -12.76 9.85 -5.42
C ASN A 534 -11.89 10.87 -6.17
N GLN A 535 -12.36 12.11 -6.23
CA GLN A 535 -11.74 13.20 -6.97
C GLN A 535 -10.29 13.46 -6.53
N GLY A 536 -9.41 13.71 -7.51
CA GLY A 536 -7.99 14.03 -7.31
C GLY A 536 -7.10 12.82 -7.00
N VAL A 537 -7.65 11.61 -7.01
CA VAL A 537 -6.91 10.34 -6.94
C VAL A 537 -6.73 9.80 -8.36
N ILE A 538 -5.53 9.36 -8.70
CA ILE A 538 -5.08 8.94 -10.05
C ILE A 538 -5.09 10.09 -11.08
N PHE A 539 -6.13 10.91 -11.10
CA PHE A 539 -6.30 12.01 -12.03
C PHE A 539 -6.31 13.35 -11.30
N ASN A 540 -5.35 14.20 -11.59
CA ASN A 540 -5.28 15.55 -11.05
C ASN A 540 -4.51 16.45 -12.02
N ASP A 541 -5.12 17.57 -12.40
CA ASP A 541 -4.52 18.53 -13.33
C ASP A 541 -3.56 19.51 -12.61
N ASP A 542 -3.55 19.51 -11.28
CA ASP A 542 -2.64 20.32 -10.47
C ASP A 542 -1.29 19.60 -10.34
N PRO A 543 -0.20 20.10 -10.94
CA PRO A 543 1.11 19.45 -10.91
C PRO A 543 1.73 19.39 -9.51
N ASP A 544 1.22 20.19 -8.57
CA ASP A 544 1.70 20.30 -7.19
C ASP A 544 0.73 19.67 -6.18
N CYS A 545 -0.26 18.89 -6.63
CA CYS A 545 -1.24 18.29 -5.72
C CYS A 545 -0.59 17.35 -4.69
N PHE A 546 0.56 16.77 -5.02
CA PHE A 546 1.28 15.83 -4.16
C PHE A 546 1.96 16.48 -2.94
N ILE A 547 2.10 17.81 -2.94
CA ILE A 547 2.60 18.61 -1.81
C ILE A 547 1.54 19.52 -1.18
N LYS A 548 0.27 19.23 -1.42
CA LYS A 548 -0.88 19.94 -0.83
C LYS A 548 -1.63 19.07 0.18
N CYS A 549 -2.41 19.68 1.03
CA CYS A 549 -3.18 18.99 2.08
C CYS A 549 -2.30 18.13 3.02
N LEU A 550 -1.10 18.61 3.32
CA LEU A 550 -0.14 17.92 4.19
C LEU A 550 -0.60 17.90 5.65
N LYS A 551 -0.35 16.81 6.37
CA LYS A 551 -0.64 16.70 7.80
C LYS A 551 0.21 17.68 8.60
N PRO A 552 -0.35 18.50 9.48
CA PRO A 552 0.43 19.19 10.50
C PRO A 552 0.92 18.16 11.53
N LEU A 553 2.22 18.20 11.85
CA LEU A 553 2.84 17.31 12.83
C LEU A 553 3.51 18.10 13.96
N PRO A 554 2.76 18.93 14.70
CA PRO A 554 3.31 19.64 15.83
C PRO A 554 3.75 18.66 16.92
N VAL A 555 4.76 19.06 17.68
CA VAL A 555 5.18 18.31 18.84
C VAL A 555 4.06 18.34 19.89
N LEU A 556 3.63 17.16 20.31
CA LEU A 556 2.75 17.04 21.46
C LEU A 556 3.60 17.25 22.72
N ASP A 557 3.34 18.35 23.40
CA ASP A 557 3.96 18.74 24.64
C ASP A 557 2.88 19.00 25.67
N PHE A 558 2.94 18.32 26.78
CA PHE A 558 2.02 18.50 27.90
C PHE A 558 2.77 19.16 29.04
N ASP A 559 2.38 20.38 29.37
CA ASP A 559 2.87 21.10 30.51
C ASP A 559 2.07 20.65 31.76
N PHE A 560 2.62 19.67 32.43
CA PHE A 560 1.98 19.10 33.62
C PHE A 560 1.92 20.11 34.79
N ASP A 561 2.74 21.17 34.78
CA ASP A 561 2.73 22.21 35.80
C ASP A 561 1.56 23.22 35.63
N LYS A 562 0.93 23.20 34.44
CA LYS A 562 -0.22 24.05 34.09
C LYS A 562 -1.58 23.37 34.15
N VAL A 563 -1.67 22.14 34.66
CA VAL A 563 -2.97 21.50 34.89
C VAL A 563 -3.68 22.22 35.99
N PRO A 564 -4.86 22.84 35.76
CA PRO A 564 -5.57 23.57 36.83
C PRO A 564 -5.88 22.65 38.01
N ASP A 565 -5.64 23.12 39.22
CA ASP A 565 -6.08 22.46 40.45
C ASP A 565 -7.59 22.16 40.34
N GLY A 566 -7.98 20.88 40.33
CA GLY A 566 -9.35 20.42 40.20
C GLY A 566 -9.72 19.78 38.87
N GLY A 567 -8.83 19.75 37.90
CA GLY A 567 -8.98 18.93 36.70
C GLY A 567 -8.75 17.46 37.01
N HIS A 568 -9.79 16.76 37.47
CA HIS A 568 -9.76 15.31 37.54
C HIS A 568 -9.67 14.74 36.12
N TYR A 569 -8.45 14.61 35.60
CA TYR A 569 -8.23 13.70 34.50
C TYR A 569 -8.53 12.30 35.01
N LEU A 570 -9.23 11.53 34.19
CA LEU A 570 -9.69 10.15 34.40
C LEU A 570 -8.55 9.12 34.64
N MET A 571 -7.43 9.54 35.22
CA MET A 571 -6.34 8.66 35.61
C MET A 571 -6.22 8.75 37.13
N ASP A 572 -6.49 7.64 37.78
CA ASP A 572 -6.18 7.45 39.17
C ASP A 572 -4.69 7.82 39.39
N PRO A 573 -4.38 8.84 40.23
CA PRO A 573 -3.01 9.25 40.51
C PRO A 573 -2.14 8.11 41.06
N SER A 574 -2.77 7.04 41.57
CA SER A 574 -2.09 5.83 42.05
C SER A 574 -1.62 4.88 40.93
N LEU A 575 -2.10 5.07 39.68
CA LEU A 575 -1.85 4.14 38.54
C LEU A 575 -0.79 4.60 37.54
N SER A 576 -0.37 5.88 37.57
CA SER A 576 0.76 6.32 36.72
C SER A 576 1.57 7.43 37.39
N THR A 577 2.87 7.32 37.35
CA THR A 577 3.79 8.38 37.73
C THR A 577 3.86 9.44 36.64
N ALA A 578 4.16 10.70 36.98
CA ALA A 578 4.39 11.77 36.01
C ALA A 578 5.43 11.35 34.94
N LYS A 579 6.43 10.54 35.31
CA LYS A 579 7.44 9.98 34.42
C LYS A 579 6.86 9.04 33.38
N GLU A 580 5.93 8.15 33.78
CA GLU A 580 5.27 7.22 32.84
C GLU A 580 4.37 7.98 31.86
N THR A 581 3.69 9.01 32.29
CA THR A 581 2.86 9.87 31.43
C THR A 581 3.72 10.63 30.42
N ILE A 582 4.86 11.20 30.82
CA ILE A 582 5.82 11.85 29.92
C ILE A 582 6.31 10.85 28.86
N GLU A 583 6.63 9.63 29.27
CA GLU A 583 7.08 8.59 28.34
C GLU A 583 5.99 8.20 27.32
N GLN A 584 4.72 8.11 27.74
CA GLN A 584 3.59 7.85 26.84
C GLN A 584 3.41 8.98 25.80
N VAL A 585 3.57 10.24 26.21
CA VAL A 585 3.51 11.40 25.32
C VAL A 585 4.66 11.36 24.30
N LYS A 586 5.87 11.01 24.72
CA LYS A 586 7.01 10.81 23.82
C LYS A 586 6.70 9.75 22.77
N ARG A 587 6.09 8.62 23.16
CA ARG A 587 5.63 7.58 22.23
C ARG A 587 4.55 8.08 21.27
N ALA A 588 3.57 8.86 21.76
CA ALA A 588 2.54 9.45 20.93
C ALA A 588 3.11 10.38 19.84
N ASN A 589 4.20 11.10 20.12
CA ASN A 589 4.92 11.91 19.13
C ASN A 589 5.53 11.07 18.00
N LYS A 590 5.83 9.79 18.26
CA LYS A 590 6.34 8.85 17.25
C LYS A 590 5.25 8.17 16.41
N CYS A 591 3.98 8.44 16.67
CA CYS A 591 2.87 7.91 15.85
C CYS A 591 2.97 8.44 14.41
N ILE A 592 2.89 7.53 13.44
CA ILE A 592 2.85 7.85 11.99
C ILE A 592 1.43 7.81 11.42
N GLU A 593 0.43 7.62 12.27
CA GLU A 593 -0.99 7.51 11.91
C GLU A 593 -1.31 6.36 10.93
N CYS A 594 -0.52 5.29 10.92
CA CYS A 594 -0.70 4.15 9.99
C CYS A 594 -1.99 3.33 10.18
N GLY A 595 -2.65 3.42 11.33
CA GLY A 595 -3.90 2.70 11.60
C GLY A 595 -3.75 1.25 12.06
N PHE A 596 -2.53 0.71 12.17
CA PHE A 596 -2.30 -0.69 12.59
C PHE A 596 -2.81 -1.00 13.99
N CYS A 597 -2.95 0.01 14.85
CA CYS A 597 -3.52 -0.15 16.19
C CYS A 597 -5.05 -0.32 16.18
N GLU A 598 -5.77 0.00 15.08
CA GLU A 598 -7.23 0.05 15.07
C GLU A 598 -7.87 -1.33 15.16
N VAL A 599 -7.26 -2.37 14.59
CA VAL A 599 -7.76 -3.76 14.68
C VAL A 599 -7.79 -4.29 16.12
N ASN A 600 -6.89 -3.79 16.98
CA ASN A 600 -6.80 -4.17 18.39
C ASN A 600 -7.38 -3.10 19.34
N CYS A 601 -7.91 -2.00 18.80
CA CYS A 601 -8.38 -0.89 19.60
C CYS A 601 -9.81 -1.13 20.11
N MET A 602 -9.99 -1.34 21.40
CA MET A 602 -11.31 -1.57 22.03
C MET A 602 -12.27 -0.39 21.85
N SER A 603 -11.75 0.84 21.70
CA SER A 603 -12.57 2.05 21.47
C SER A 603 -12.87 2.34 20.00
N CYS A 604 -12.23 1.61 19.07
CA CYS A 604 -12.51 1.75 17.63
C CYS A 604 -13.95 1.34 17.34
N GLY A 605 -14.72 2.23 16.75
CA GLY A 605 -16.14 2.02 16.47
C GLY A 605 -17.10 2.38 17.60
N LEU A 606 -16.63 2.57 18.84
CA LEU A 606 -17.43 3.12 19.95
C LEU A 606 -17.25 4.63 20.09
N THR A 607 -16.01 5.08 20.06
CA THR A 607 -15.62 6.50 20.11
C THR A 607 -14.53 6.75 19.04
N LEU A 608 -13.39 7.31 19.43
CA LEU A 608 -12.23 7.48 18.55
C LEU A 608 -11.18 6.40 18.83
N SER A 609 -10.54 5.93 17.76
CA SER A 609 -9.37 5.04 17.87
C SER A 609 -8.15 5.78 18.45
N SER A 610 -7.10 5.03 18.82
CA SER A 610 -5.83 5.62 19.26
C SER A 610 -5.23 6.55 18.21
N ARG A 611 -5.24 6.16 16.92
CA ARG A 611 -4.81 7.00 15.79
C ARG A 611 -5.59 8.31 15.74
N MET A 612 -6.91 8.23 15.77
CA MET A 612 -7.79 9.40 15.68
C MET A 612 -7.57 10.37 16.85
N ARG A 613 -7.40 9.86 18.07
CA ARG A 613 -7.12 10.70 19.24
C ARG A 613 -5.81 11.46 19.11
N ILE A 614 -4.75 10.81 18.62
CA ILE A 614 -3.46 11.47 18.39
C ILE A 614 -3.60 12.53 17.29
N ALA A 615 -4.32 12.22 16.20
CA ALA A 615 -4.58 13.17 15.13
C ALA A 615 -5.34 14.42 15.62
N VAL A 616 -6.36 14.22 16.48
CA VAL A 616 -7.10 15.33 17.11
C VAL A 616 -6.19 16.16 18.02
N GLN A 617 -5.37 15.54 18.88
CA GLN A 617 -4.44 16.27 19.75
C GLN A 617 -3.42 17.09 18.95
N ARG A 618 -2.93 16.57 17.82
CA ARG A 618 -2.05 17.31 16.90
C ARG A 618 -2.76 18.51 16.29
N GLU A 619 -4.01 18.36 15.88
CA GLU A 619 -4.79 19.47 15.34
C GLU A 619 -5.03 20.57 16.39
N ILE A 620 -5.44 20.19 17.61
CA ILE A 620 -5.59 21.12 18.73
C ILE A 620 -4.28 21.88 18.97
N ARG A 621 -3.16 21.19 19.00
CA ARG A 621 -1.85 21.80 19.20
C ARG A 621 -1.47 22.74 18.06
N HIS A 622 -1.73 22.34 16.80
CA HIS A 622 -1.50 23.16 15.62
C HIS A 622 -2.33 24.47 15.67
N LEU A 623 -3.62 24.36 15.92
CA LEU A 623 -4.52 25.50 16.02
C LEU A 623 -4.16 26.44 17.18
N THR A 624 -3.73 25.86 18.31
CA THR A 624 -3.27 26.65 19.47
C THR A 624 -1.99 27.42 19.16
N ALA A 625 -1.05 26.80 18.45
CA ALA A 625 0.23 27.43 18.11
C ALA A 625 0.09 28.50 17.02
N THR A 626 -0.79 28.29 16.04
CA THR A 626 -0.97 29.21 14.90
C THR A 626 -2.01 30.28 15.14
N GLY A 627 -2.99 30.04 16.03
CA GLY A 627 -4.15 30.90 16.22
C GLY A 627 -5.06 31.01 14.97
N SER A 628 -4.89 30.09 14.01
CA SER A 628 -5.49 30.17 12.67
C SER A 628 -7.01 30.01 12.66
N ASP A 629 -7.58 29.24 13.59
CA ASP A 629 -9.03 29.00 13.69
C ASP A 629 -9.47 28.82 15.16
N PRO A 630 -9.74 29.94 15.88
CA PRO A 630 -10.16 29.88 17.29
C PRO A 630 -11.53 29.23 17.48
N VAL A 631 -12.43 29.33 16.48
CA VAL A 631 -13.78 28.74 16.56
C VAL A 631 -13.68 27.22 16.52
N ARG A 632 -12.90 26.70 15.60
CA ARG A 632 -12.65 25.27 15.46
C ARG A 632 -11.89 24.71 16.69
N LEU A 633 -10.90 25.44 17.18
CA LEU A 633 -10.19 25.07 18.42
C LEU A 633 -11.13 24.92 19.61
N ALA A 634 -12.11 25.84 19.75
CA ALA A 634 -13.10 25.77 20.82
C ALA A 634 -14.09 24.61 20.67
N THR A 635 -14.23 24.03 19.46
CA THR A 635 -15.14 22.91 19.15
C THR A 635 -14.45 21.56 19.36
N LEU A 636 -13.13 21.50 19.16
CA LEU A 636 -12.32 20.30 19.36
C LEU A 636 -11.94 20.08 20.82
#